data_4de305755b8fd6eac6d47e3d0936c334
#
_entry.id   4de305755b8fd6eac6d47e3d0936c334
#
_cell.length_a   1.000
_cell.length_b   1.000
_cell.length_c   1.000
_cell.angle_alpha   90.00
_cell.angle_beta   90.00
_cell.angle_gamma   90.00
#
_symmetry.space_group_name_H-M   'P 1'
#
loop_
_entity.id
_entity.type
_entity.pdbx_description
1 polymer ?
#
loop_
_entity_poly.entity_id
_entity_poly.type
_entity_poly.pdbx_seq_one_letter_code
_entity_poly.pdbx_strand_id
1 'polypeptide(L)'
;MNLRPGKSMLSILLAGILTLSALSGCSDKQESSSSASSAAQTTTAATEAETEATADAETTAPETTEATETTTTHISPTETVSSTLGAELDDLNVLLDRDADNTYKAKLENFVQDGDVIQSFTFIFYAPDGVSNMGTYKGGCGISVKADSATATDKNWYQSDDFEQSVNGAYAEITWNVPTDVAADVDANGDVLIGYWWSDLQQLKLSSIVCTYTRTAEVPVDGTSESSPAATLDYSSDTDKQVKLPLSDFIDKDDRLQTVTFDISSSGSLGKFTGAFGVSLTSGCDAETDKNWYQTGNIVTFTQDSSVSLTWIVPESIQDYIDPTGDLMLGYWWSDQATVTLDKVSVRYSNATGTVKKSDTKKKKEAQTAVKNEGAAAVSSEEVNQMSSSEIVADMKVGWNLGNTLDSYDTSSSDNETGWGNPKTTKAMIDTVKDAGFNAVRIPVTWGEHLSADNTIDADYLNRVQEIVDYAIDDNLYVILNVHHDDALWLHPTYSEQAAVTEKLTSIWKQLCERFGDYDHHLVFEGMNEPRVIGSATEWSGGTPEERDVINQLYQAFIDTVRATGGLNADRTLIISSHAQSITKEAVSAVKIPDDAHIAVSIHSYAPWDFCGTDDTRSDWGSDADKQELDTNFQYLEDTFISKGVPVLLDEFGAVNKNNTSIRAQYYAYYVKSAKAHGITCFVWDNGTESEFGLLNRKDLTWYAPSIIDAMMQALQA
;
A
#
# COMPACT_ATOMS: atom_id res chain seq x y z
N MET A 1 39.63 -10.29 -25.44
CA MET A 1 39.16 -10.79 -24.15
C MET A 1 37.69 -10.39 -24.08
N ASN A 2 36.83 -11.36 -24.06
CA ASN A 2 35.41 -11.18 -24.36
C ASN A 2 34.65 -10.79 -23.12
N LEU A 3 34.05 -9.61 -23.15
CA LEU A 3 32.98 -9.20 -22.23
C LEU A 3 31.63 -9.65 -22.83
N ARG A 4 30.94 -10.53 -22.15
CA ARG A 4 29.54 -10.85 -22.43
C ARG A 4 28.66 -9.82 -21.70
N PRO A 5 27.67 -9.24 -22.35
CA PRO A 5 26.65 -8.44 -21.65
C PRO A 5 25.63 -9.37 -21.00
N GLY A 6 25.29 -9.09 -19.74
CA GLY A 6 24.19 -9.71 -19.04
C GLY A 6 22.85 -9.37 -19.70
N LYS A 7 22.07 -10.37 -20.00
CA LYS A 7 20.70 -10.21 -20.46
C LYS A 7 19.80 -10.12 -19.23
N SER A 8 19.20 -8.97 -19.01
CA SER A 8 17.98 -8.89 -18.22
C SER A 8 16.89 -9.58 -19.05
N MET A 9 16.33 -10.65 -18.56
CA MET A 9 15.15 -11.25 -19.15
C MET A 9 13.93 -10.39 -18.77
N LEU A 10 13.56 -9.52 -19.71
CA LEU A 10 12.26 -8.91 -19.76
C LEU A 10 11.34 -9.95 -20.41
N SER A 11 10.34 -10.41 -19.68
CA SER A 11 9.32 -11.29 -20.23
C SER A 11 8.49 -10.52 -21.25
N ILE A 12 8.66 -10.83 -22.52
CA ILE A 12 7.94 -10.19 -23.63
C ILE A 12 6.62 -10.94 -23.79
N LEU A 13 5.51 -10.33 -23.38
CA LEU A 13 4.17 -10.73 -23.79
C LEU A 13 3.81 -10.02 -25.11
N LEU A 14 3.80 -10.76 -26.19
CA LEU A 14 3.26 -10.29 -27.46
C LEU A 14 1.86 -10.90 -27.63
N ALA A 15 0.81 -10.12 -27.45
CA ALA A 15 -0.53 -10.49 -27.88
C ALA A 15 -0.89 -9.70 -29.13
N GLY A 16 -0.80 -10.35 -30.28
CA GLY A 16 -1.33 -9.82 -31.54
C GLY A 16 -2.78 -10.24 -31.73
N ILE A 17 -3.70 -9.30 -31.72
CA ILE A 17 -5.08 -9.53 -32.16
C ILE A 17 -5.29 -8.82 -33.48
N LEU A 18 -5.43 -9.62 -34.55
CA LEU A 18 -5.96 -9.18 -35.81
C LEU A 18 -7.46 -9.47 -35.85
N THR A 19 -8.28 -8.43 -35.77
CA THR A 19 -9.69 -8.53 -36.12
C THR A 19 -9.92 -7.97 -37.51
N LEU A 20 -10.30 -8.87 -38.42
CA LEU A 20 -10.90 -8.52 -39.68
C LEU A 20 -12.42 -8.47 -39.51
N SER A 21 -13.02 -7.32 -39.71
CA SER A 21 -14.44 -7.22 -39.96
C SER A 21 -14.70 -6.45 -41.27
N ALA A 22 -15.34 -7.12 -42.18
CA ALA A 22 -15.80 -6.57 -43.44
C ALA A 22 -17.34 -6.49 -43.44
N LEU A 23 -17.80 -5.26 -43.65
CA LEU A 23 -18.84 -4.77 -44.57
C LEU A 23 -20.24 -5.39 -44.61
N SER A 24 -21.17 -4.58 -44.40
CA SER A 24 -22.19 -3.95 -45.25
C SER A 24 -23.56 -3.96 -44.53
N GLY A 25 -24.39 -2.99 -44.57
CA GLY A 25 -24.66 -1.86 -45.41
C GLY A 25 -26.11 -1.47 -45.26
N CYS A 26 -26.38 -0.17 -45.32
CA CYS A 26 -27.63 0.51 -45.72
C CYS A 26 -28.97 0.04 -45.12
N SER A 27 -29.84 0.84 -44.66
CA SER A 27 -30.30 2.20 -44.94
C SER A 27 -31.64 2.46 -44.24
N ASP A 28 -31.84 3.72 -44.01
CA ASP A 28 -33.11 4.48 -44.05
C ASP A 28 -34.18 4.43 -42.93
N LYS A 29 -34.17 5.57 -42.29
CA LYS A 29 -35.24 6.58 -42.17
C LYS A 29 -36.51 6.34 -41.34
N GLN A 30 -36.70 7.38 -40.60
CA GLN A 30 -37.84 8.23 -40.36
C GLN A 30 -38.65 8.02 -39.06
N GLU A 31 -38.50 9.06 -38.24
CA GLU A 31 -39.48 10.05 -37.75
C GLU A 31 -40.75 9.51 -37.05
N SER A 32 -40.95 9.98 -35.92
CA SER A 32 -41.72 11.10 -35.45
C SER A 32 -42.50 10.80 -34.18
N SER A 33 -42.38 11.77 -33.32
CA SER A 33 -43.38 12.55 -32.61
C SER A 33 -44.09 11.97 -31.40
N SER A 34 -43.81 12.72 -30.32
CA SER A 34 -44.76 13.49 -29.50
C SER A 34 -45.70 12.72 -28.56
N SER A 35 -45.70 13.09 -27.40
CA SER A 35 -46.42 14.03 -26.53
C SER A 35 -46.72 13.34 -25.20
N ALA A 36 -46.24 13.90 -24.10
CA ALA A 36 -46.87 14.88 -23.24
C ALA A 36 -48.02 14.39 -22.34
N SER A 37 -47.86 14.84 -21.09
CA SER A 37 -48.94 15.16 -20.15
C SER A 37 -49.26 14.06 -19.12
N SER A 38 -49.24 14.31 -17.90
CA SER A 38 -49.48 15.30 -16.90
C SER A 38 -50.03 14.63 -15.63
N ALA A 39 -49.49 15.04 -14.52
CA ALA A 39 -50.09 15.44 -13.26
C ALA A 39 -51.18 14.59 -12.57
N ALA A 40 -50.99 14.38 -11.29
CA ALA A 40 -51.68 14.97 -10.15
C ALA A 40 -51.44 14.13 -8.88
N GLN A 41 -50.84 14.71 -7.89
CA GLN A 41 -51.35 15.09 -6.56
C GLN A 41 -52.51 14.30 -5.97
N THR A 42 -52.33 13.76 -4.76
CA THR A 42 -53.10 14.21 -3.58
C THR A 42 -52.59 13.56 -2.27
N THR A 43 -52.29 14.38 -1.35
CA THR A 43 -52.35 14.52 0.10
C THR A 43 -53.39 13.69 0.86
N THR A 44 -53.04 13.29 2.10
CA THR A 44 -53.68 13.53 3.42
C THR A 44 -53.03 12.61 4.45
N ALA A 45 -52.37 13.04 5.49
CA ALA A 45 -52.70 13.74 6.74
C ALA A 45 -53.24 12.84 7.88
N ALA A 46 -52.43 12.79 8.96
CA ALA A 46 -52.76 12.80 10.39
C ALA A 46 -53.50 11.62 11.01
N THR A 47 -53.08 11.12 12.15
CA THR A 47 -53.42 11.65 13.49
C THR A 47 -52.71 10.85 14.61
N GLU A 48 -52.43 11.57 15.67
CA GLU A 48 -51.85 11.22 16.98
C GLU A 48 -52.68 10.22 17.80
N ALA A 49 -52.03 9.55 18.75
CA ALA A 49 -52.58 9.40 20.13
C ALA A 49 -51.46 8.94 21.10
N GLU A 50 -51.26 9.79 22.08
CA GLU A 50 -50.60 9.55 23.35
C GLU A 50 -51.35 8.53 24.23
N THR A 51 -50.64 7.83 25.11
CA THR A 51 -51.06 7.61 26.49
C THR A 51 -49.92 7.28 27.41
N GLU A 52 -49.83 8.06 28.50
CA GLU A 52 -49.05 7.89 29.71
C GLU A 52 -49.57 6.74 30.58
N ALA A 53 -48.71 6.22 31.46
CA ALA A 53 -48.90 6.00 32.88
C ALA A 53 -47.69 5.31 33.53
N THR A 54 -46.92 5.99 34.35
CA THR A 54 -46.72 6.01 35.79
C THR A 54 -46.75 4.67 36.55
N ALA A 55 -45.72 4.34 37.32
CA ALA A 55 -45.60 4.43 38.79
C ALA A 55 -44.47 3.56 39.36
N ASP A 56 -43.67 4.23 40.19
CA ASP A 56 -42.93 3.88 41.40
C ASP A 56 -42.83 2.44 41.89
N ALA A 57 -41.60 2.04 42.30
CA ALA A 57 -41.35 1.49 43.66
C ALA A 57 -39.85 1.52 44.03
N GLU A 58 -39.63 2.03 45.20
CA GLU A 58 -38.42 2.14 46.00
C GLU A 58 -37.73 0.81 46.36
N THR A 59 -36.48 0.97 46.74
CA THR A 59 -35.75 0.45 47.92
C THR A 59 -34.70 -0.61 47.65
N THR A 60 -33.52 -0.34 47.92
CA THR A 60 -32.56 -0.61 49.00
C THR A 60 -31.13 -0.77 48.45
N ALA A 61 -30.26 0.02 49.04
CA ALA A 61 -28.81 -0.16 48.90
C ALA A 61 -28.34 -1.36 49.76
N PRO A 62 -27.23 -1.99 49.35
CA PRO A 62 -26.24 -2.36 50.35
C PRO A 62 -24.82 -1.93 50.00
N GLU A 63 -24.20 -1.43 51.06
CA GLU A 63 -22.81 -1.53 51.48
C GLU A 63 -21.66 -1.50 50.47
N THR A 64 -20.90 -0.43 50.60
CA THR A 64 -19.52 -0.23 50.20
C THR A 64 -18.60 -1.34 50.69
N THR A 65 -17.99 -2.07 49.76
CA THR A 65 -16.71 -2.74 49.99
C THR A 65 -15.65 -1.94 49.26
N GLU A 66 -14.73 -1.33 50.02
CA GLU A 66 -13.49 -0.74 49.49
C GLU A 66 -12.69 -1.80 48.72
N ALA A 67 -12.56 -1.61 47.42
CA ALA A 67 -11.63 -2.36 46.63
C ALA A 67 -10.24 -1.70 46.75
N THR A 68 -9.29 -2.43 47.26
CA THR A 68 -7.88 -2.09 47.32
C THR A 68 -7.39 -1.85 45.89
N GLU A 69 -7.04 -0.62 45.57
CA GLU A 69 -6.40 -0.28 44.30
C GLU A 69 -4.99 -0.90 44.26
N THR A 70 -4.81 -1.90 43.43
CA THR A 70 -3.49 -2.36 43.00
C THR A 70 -3.05 -1.42 41.89
N THR A 71 -2.10 -0.55 42.19
CA THR A 71 -1.41 0.28 41.19
C THR A 71 -0.56 -0.63 40.29
N THR A 72 -1.08 -1.06 39.18
CA THR A 72 -0.28 -1.62 38.08
C THR A 72 0.22 -0.44 37.24
N THR A 73 1.53 -0.31 37.11
CA THR A 73 2.13 0.67 36.19
C THR A 73 1.71 0.29 34.79
N HIS A 74 0.93 1.13 34.15
CA HIS A 74 0.59 0.98 32.73
C HIS A 74 1.84 1.29 31.90
N ILE A 75 2.18 0.41 30.97
CA ILE A 75 3.22 0.65 29.95
C ILE A 75 2.48 0.71 28.62
N SER A 76 2.48 1.87 28.00
CA SER A 76 1.89 2.05 26.67
C SER A 76 2.60 1.16 25.66
N PRO A 77 1.88 0.50 24.74
CA PRO A 77 2.49 -0.13 23.57
C PRO A 77 3.35 0.86 22.81
N THR A 78 4.45 0.41 22.22
CA THR A 78 5.34 1.26 21.43
C THR A 78 5.12 0.94 19.97
N GLU A 79 4.88 1.98 19.17
CA GLU A 79 4.79 1.90 17.70
C GLU A 79 6.00 2.58 17.06
N THR A 80 6.53 1.99 16.00
CA THR A 80 7.53 2.64 15.15
C THR A 80 6.80 3.53 14.14
N VAL A 81 7.08 4.83 14.16
CA VAL A 81 6.51 5.79 13.20
C VAL A 81 7.64 6.38 12.36
N SER A 82 7.47 6.32 11.04
CA SER A 82 8.37 6.96 10.07
C SER A 82 7.68 8.13 9.39
N SER A 83 8.42 9.20 9.19
CA SER A 83 7.98 10.42 8.51
C SER A 83 9.03 10.83 7.50
N THR A 84 8.65 10.98 6.25
CA THR A 84 9.52 11.54 5.19
C THR A 84 9.06 12.95 4.87
N LEU A 85 9.93 13.92 5.14
CA LEU A 85 9.68 15.34 4.95
C LEU A 85 10.93 16.01 4.38
N GLY A 86 10.76 17.19 3.76
CA GLY A 86 11.85 18.08 3.45
C GLY A 86 11.95 19.20 4.49
N ALA A 87 13.16 19.61 4.77
CA ALA A 87 13.48 20.86 5.46
C ALA A 87 14.13 21.83 4.47
N GLU A 88 13.69 23.09 4.43
CA GLU A 88 14.20 24.11 3.50
C GLU A 88 14.99 25.17 4.24
N LEU A 89 16.18 25.45 3.73
CA LEU A 89 16.95 26.63 4.04
C LEU A 89 16.78 27.61 2.89
N ASP A 90 15.92 28.59 3.04
CA ASP A 90 15.53 29.59 2.04
C ASP A 90 16.27 30.92 2.16
N ASP A 91 15.96 31.85 1.27
CA ASP A 91 16.51 33.23 1.22
C ASP A 91 18.05 33.34 1.27
N LEU A 92 18.75 32.29 0.81
CA LEU A 92 20.23 32.23 0.87
C LEU A 92 20.91 33.35 0.10
N ASN A 93 20.39 33.69 -1.07
CA ASN A 93 20.89 34.79 -1.93
C ASN A 93 22.41 34.73 -2.18
N VAL A 94 22.98 33.51 -2.29
CA VAL A 94 24.40 33.27 -2.46
C VAL A 94 24.77 33.26 -3.94
N LEU A 95 25.75 34.06 -4.32
CA LEU A 95 26.28 34.06 -5.68
C LEU A 95 27.49 33.10 -5.74
N LEU A 96 27.37 32.02 -6.50
CA LEU A 96 28.48 31.13 -6.83
C LEU A 96 29.15 31.59 -8.11
N ASP A 97 30.47 31.75 -8.09
CA ASP A 97 31.29 32.15 -9.24
C ASP A 97 32.29 31.00 -9.54
N ARG A 98 32.17 30.39 -10.73
CA ARG A 98 32.99 29.24 -11.14
C ARG A 98 34.51 29.53 -11.12
N ASP A 99 34.90 30.76 -11.24
CA ASP A 99 36.31 31.17 -11.33
C ASP A 99 36.87 31.68 -9.99
N ALA A 100 36.03 31.78 -8.94
CA ALA A 100 36.41 32.32 -7.63
C ALA A 100 35.74 31.51 -6.48
N ASP A 101 34.60 31.99 -5.98
CA ASP A 101 33.86 31.37 -4.87
C ASP A 101 32.85 30.36 -5.41
N ASN A 102 33.33 29.17 -5.79
CA ASN A 102 32.58 28.17 -6.53
C ASN A 102 31.93 27.08 -5.65
N THR A 103 31.93 27.24 -4.34
CA THR A 103 31.28 26.29 -3.42
C THR A 103 30.47 27.00 -2.35
N TYR A 104 29.41 26.36 -1.92
CA TYR A 104 28.64 26.74 -0.74
C TYR A 104 28.49 25.56 0.22
N LYS A 105 28.64 25.83 1.51
CA LYS A 105 28.40 24.85 2.57
C LYS A 105 27.29 25.31 3.48
N ALA A 106 26.35 24.41 3.74
CA ALA A 106 25.34 24.58 4.77
C ALA A 106 25.55 23.58 5.91
N LYS A 107 25.19 23.97 7.12
CA LYS A 107 25.18 23.06 8.26
C LYS A 107 24.02 22.07 8.17
N LEU A 108 24.29 20.78 8.42
CA LEU A 108 23.26 19.75 8.41
C LEU A 108 22.26 19.91 9.56
N GLU A 109 22.68 20.49 10.69
CA GLU A 109 21.78 20.82 11.82
C GLU A 109 20.61 21.76 11.44
N ASN A 110 20.72 22.47 10.30
CA ASN A 110 19.62 23.30 9.77
C ASN A 110 18.48 22.46 9.16
N PHE A 111 18.72 21.18 8.87
CA PHE A 111 17.77 20.32 8.16
C PHE A 111 17.39 19.09 8.97
N VAL A 112 18.35 18.43 9.62
CA VAL A 112 18.21 17.12 10.23
C VAL A 112 18.79 17.10 11.64
N GLN A 113 18.34 16.14 12.41
CA GLN A 113 18.88 15.79 13.74
C GLN A 113 19.56 14.41 13.70
N ASP A 114 20.23 14.06 14.79
CA ASP A 114 20.85 12.74 14.90
C ASP A 114 19.79 11.63 14.83
N GLY A 115 20.04 10.63 14.01
CA GLY A 115 19.11 9.53 13.73
C GLY A 115 18.24 9.72 12.47
N ASP A 116 18.17 10.93 11.90
CA ASP A 116 17.49 11.13 10.60
C ASP A 116 18.33 10.51 9.47
N VAL A 117 17.65 9.93 8.50
CA VAL A 117 18.26 9.35 7.28
C VAL A 117 18.02 10.27 6.11
N ILE A 118 19.08 10.92 5.62
CA ILE A 118 18.99 11.85 4.49
C ILE A 118 18.84 11.06 3.19
N GLN A 119 17.84 11.44 2.38
CA GLN A 119 17.58 10.83 1.08
C GLN A 119 18.18 11.66 -0.06
N SER A 120 17.95 12.98 -0.06
CA SER A 120 18.41 13.86 -1.13
C SER A 120 18.58 15.30 -0.68
N PHE A 121 19.35 16.05 -1.46
CA PHE A 121 19.35 17.51 -1.44
C PHE A 121 18.92 18.05 -2.78
N THR A 122 18.01 19.02 -2.78
CA THR A 122 17.63 19.80 -3.97
C THR A 122 18.12 21.21 -3.79
N PHE A 123 18.98 21.66 -4.69
CA PHE A 123 19.56 23.01 -4.72
C PHE A 123 18.81 23.83 -5.75
N ILE A 124 18.28 24.98 -5.34
CA ILE A 124 17.46 25.86 -6.19
C ILE A 124 18.31 27.03 -6.64
N PHE A 125 18.49 27.15 -7.94
CA PHE A 125 19.30 28.16 -8.57
C PHE A 125 18.50 29.11 -9.47
N TYR A 126 18.95 30.34 -9.51
CA TYR A 126 18.52 31.33 -10.51
C TYR A 126 19.70 31.83 -11.30
N ALA A 127 19.48 32.14 -12.58
CA ALA A 127 20.42 32.90 -13.38
C ALA A 127 20.52 34.33 -12.85
N PRO A 128 21.69 35.01 -13.00
CA PRO A 128 21.81 36.41 -12.68
C PRO A 128 20.82 37.30 -13.46
N ASP A 129 20.50 38.47 -12.92
CA ASP A 129 19.56 39.42 -13.51
C ASP A 129 19.84 39.68 -14.99
N GLY A 130 18.81 39.58 -15.81
CA GLY A 130 18.88 39.79 -17.26
C GLY A 130 19.32 38.57 -18.07
N VAL A 131 19.62 37.45 -17.45
CA VAL A 131 19.94 36.17 -18.11
C VAL A 131 18.71 35.28 -18.15
N SER A 132 18.29 34.86 -19.33
CA SER A 132 17.07 34.06 -19.54
C SER A 132 17.32 32.58 -19.68
N ASN A 133 18.59 32.14 -19.74
CA ASN A 133 18.94 30.73 -19.89
C ASN A 133 20.26 30.43 -19.17
N MET A 134 20.22 29.41 -18.27
CA MET A 134 21.40 29.01 -17.50
C MET A 134 22.38 28.17 -18.32
N GLY A 135 21.89 27.44 -19.36
CA GLY A 135 22.72 26.55 -20.14
C GLY A 135 23.13 25.31 -19.36
N THR A 136 24.38 24.85 -19.53
CA THR A 136 24.89 23.67 -18.88
C THR A 136 25.55 23.99 -17.54
N TYR A 137 25.19 23.25 -16.51
CA TYR A 137 25.80 23.29 -15.18
C TYR A 137 26.65 22.00 -14.98
N LYS A 138 27.86 22.16 -14.47
CA LYS A 138 28.70 21.08 -13.95
C LYS A 138 29.16 21.39 -12.54
N GLY A 139 29.01 20.43 -11.67
CA GLY A 139 29.38 20.56 -10.28
C GLY A 139 29.44 19.24 -9.56
N GLY A 140 29.53 19.29 -8.26
CA GLY A 140 29.51 18.12 -7.41
C GLY A 140 28.94 18.45 -6.04
N CYS A 141 28.52 17.44 -5.31
CA CYS A 141 28.02 17.55 -3.96
C CYS A 141 28.93 16.82 -2.99
N GLY A 142 28.92 17.24 -1.75
CA GLY A 142 29.63 16.52 -0.70
C GLY A 142 28.92 16.65 0.64
N ILE A 143 29.20 15.73 1.54
CA ILE A 143 28.56 15.67 2.86
C ILE A 143 29.52 15.14 3.91
N SER A 144 29.40 15.63 5.13
CA SER A 144 30.14 15.12 6.28
C SER A 144 29.63 13.73 6.67
N VAL A 145 30.55 12.79 6.87
CA VAL A 145 30.28 11.44 7.36
C VAL A 145 30.98 11.20 8.69
N LYS A 146 30.51 10.22 9.45
CA LYS A 146 31.06 9.82 10.75
C LYS A 146 32.54 9.51 10.65
N ALA A 147 33.26 9.69 11.74
CA ALA A 147 34.67 9.34 11.83
C ALA A 147 34.86 7.86 11.51
N ASP A 148 35.90 7.58 10.70
CA ASP A 148 36.25 6.22 10.26
C ASP A 148 35.19 5.53 9.37
N SER A 149 34.22 6.29 8.77
CA SER A 149 33.28 5.75 7.80
C SER A 149 34.00 5.12 6.62
N ALA A 150 33.55 3.94 6.21
CA ALA A 150 34.06 3.25 5.02
C ALA A 150 33.67 3.94 3.71
N THR A 151 32.65 4.80 3.73
CA THR A 151 32.16 5.57 2.57
C THR A 151 32.92 6.87 2.36
N ALA A 152 33.73 7.30 3.34
CA ALA A 152 34.49 8.54 3.23
C ALA A 152 35.46 8.52 2.04
N THR A 153 35.39 9.56 1.20
CA THR A 153 36.36 9.78 0.11
C THR A 153 37.63 10.49 0.58
N ASP A 154 37.51 11.30 1.65
CA ASP A 154 38.62 11.92 2.38
C ASP A 154 38.22 12.13 3.85
N LYS A 155 38.94 11.49 4.80
CA LYS A 155 38.69 11.58 6.24
C LYS A 155 37.21 11.36 6.61
N ASN A 156 36.54 12.44 7.08
CA ASN A 156 35.14 12.45 7.50
C ASN A 156 34.24 13.11 6.44
N TRP A 157 34.60 12.97 5.18
CA TRP A 157 33.94 13.62 4.07
C TRP A 157 33.65 12.65 2.94
N TYR A 158 32.45 12.66 2.43
CA TYR A 158 32.10 12.03 1.18
C TYR A 158 31.93 13.08 0.09
N GLN A 159 32.57 12.89 -1.05
CA GLN A 159 32.44 13.74 -2.24
C GLN A 159 31.83 12.91 -3.36
N SER A 160 30.70 13.39 -3.93
CA SER A 160 30.11 12.77 -5.11
C SER A 160 31.04 12.89 -6.34
N ASP A 161 30.80 12.03 -7.33
CA ASP A 161 31.32 12.29 -8.68
C ASP A 161 30.73 13.61 -9.22
N ASP A 162 31.45 14.21 -10.16
CA ASP A 162 30.94 15.39 -10.88
C ASP A 162 29.72 15.02 -11.70
N PHE A 163 28.71 15.87 -11.68
CA PHE A 163 27.53 15.72 -12.52
C PHE A 163 27.36 16.90 -13.47
N GLU A 164 26.63 16.68 -14.55
CA GLU A 164 26.33 17.67 -15.58
C GLU A 164 24.84 17.71 -15.84
N GLN A 165 24.25 18.90 -15.80
CA GLN A 165 22.83 19.10 -16.08
C GLN A 165 22.64 20.27 -17.03
N SER A 166 21.87 20.05 -18.12
CA SER A 166 21.47 21.12 -19.04
C SER A 166 20.14 21.72 -18.60
N VAL A 167 20.14 23.03 -18.40
CA VAL A 167 18.98 23.79 -17.94
C VAL A 167 18.55 24.75 -19.05
N ASN A 168 17.28 24.66 -19.45
CA ASN A 168 16.69 25.55 -20.43
C ASN A 168 15.73 26.53 -19.72
N GLY A 169 16.27 27.66 -19.27
CA GLY A 169 15.54 28.64 -18.49
C GLY A 169 16.44 29.38 -17.49
N ALA A 170 15.89 30.34 -16.80
CA ALA A 170 16.58 31.13 -15.77
C ALA A 170 16.47 30.53 -14.35
N TYR A 171 15.84 29.39 -14.23
CA TYR A 171 15.58 28.67 -12.97
C TYR A 171 15.99 27.19 -13.11
N ALA A 172 16.60 26.63 -12.09
CA ALA A 172 16.95 25.20 -12.02
C ALA A 172 16.77 24.65 -10.61
N GLU A 173 16.27 23.42 -10.56
CA GLU A 173 16.34 22.54 -9.41
C GLU A 173 17.34 21.43 -9.72
N ILE A 174 18.37 21.31 -8.89
CA ILE A 174 19.42 20.31 -9.03
C ILE A 174 19.34 19.38 -7.84
N THR A 175 18.87 18.17 -8.07
CA THR A 175 18.71 17.16 -7.01
C THR A 175 19.88 16.19 -6.99
N TRP A 176 20.51 16.06 -5.84
CA TRP A 176 21.50 15.05 -5.53
C TRP A 176 20.89 14.01 -4.58
N ASN A 177 20.69 12.80 -5.08
CA ASN A 177 20.30 11.67 -4.25
C ASN A 177 21.54 11.19 -3.50
N VAL A 178 21.47 11.17 -2.17
CA VAL A 178 22.57 10.68 -1.32
C VAL A 178 22.60 9.16 -1.41
N PRO A 179 23.75 8.55 -1.76
CA PRO A 179 23.83 7.08 -1.80
C PRO A 179 23.45 6.45 -0.45
N THR A 180 22.72 5.37 -0.47
CA THR A 180 22.15 4.74 0.75
C THR A 180 23.20 4.36 1.78
N ASP A 181 24.37 3.88 1.33
CA ASP A 181 25.50 3.55 2.20
C ASP A 181 26.12 4.80 2.82
N VAL A 182 26.14 5.92 2.12
CA VAL A 182 26.59 7.23 2.64
C VAL A 182 25.58 7.77 3.64
N ALA A 183 24.27 7.69 3.32
CA ALA A 183 23.19 8.19 4.17
C ALA A 183 23.21 7.58 5.58
N ALA A 184 23.55 6.30 5.69
CA ALA A 184 23.69 5.60 6.97
C ALA A 184 24.85 6.12 7.85
N ASP A 185 25.85 6.73 7.22
CA ASP A 185 27.09 7.19 7.86
C ASP A 185 27.17 8.72 8.01
N VAL A 186 26.12 9.47 7.65
CA VAL A 186 26.11 10.94 7.76
C VAL A 186 26.36 11.39 9.21
N ASP A 187 27.18 12.42 9.38
CA ASP A 187 27.35 13.14 10.65
C ASP A 187 26.42 14.38 10.65
N ALA A 188 25.30 14.29 11.34
CA ALA A 188 24.29 15.35 11.41
C ALA A 188 24.82 16.70 11.93
N ASN A 189 25.97 16.72 12.62
CA ASN A 189 26.63 17.95 13.09
C ASN A 189 27.59 18.55 12.05
N GLY A 190 27.68 17.93 10.88
CA GLY A 190 28.60 18.33 9.82
C GLY A 190 28.01 19.32 8.83
N ASP A 191 28.49 19.23 7.61
CA ASP A 191 28.15 20.15 6.51
C ASP A 191 27.69 19.35 5.28
N VAL A 192 26.79 19.95 4.49
CA VAL A 192 26.55 19.63 3.08
C VAL A 192 27.16 20.70 2.20
N LEU A 193 27.68 20.29 1.04
CA LEU A 193 28.32 21.18 0.07
C LEU A 193 27.67 21.02 -1.31
N ILE A 194 27.45 22.14 -1.99
CA ILE A 194 27.25 22.20 -3.44
C ILE A 194 28.41 22.95 -4.08
N GLY A 195 28.98 22.33 -5.11
CA GLY A 195 30.07 22.91 -5.89
C GLY A 195 29.64 23.26 -7.32
N TYR A 196 30.23 24.30 -7.87
CA TYR A 196 29.95 24.86 -9.18
C TYR A 196 31.28 24.96 -9.97
N TRP A 197 31.62 23.90 -10.69
CA TRP A 197 32.95 23.80 -11.34
C TRP A 197 32.99 24.43 -12.70
N TRP A 198 31.96 24.29 -13.51
CA TRP A 198 31.87 24.81 -14.85
C TRP A 198 30.40 24.97 -15.27
N SER A 199 30.17 25.99 -16.12
CA SER A 199 28.86 26.25 -16.73
C SER A 199 29.02 27.17 -17.92
N ASP A 200 27.95 27.28 -18.72
CA ASP A 200 27.83 28.31 -19.75
C ASP A 200 27.80 29.72 -19.13
N LEU A 201 27.32 29.86 -17.90
CA LEU A 201 27.40 31.12 -17.12
C LEU A 201 28.64 31.15 -16.23
N GLN A 202 29.15 32.32 -15.94
CA GLN A 202 30.22 32.50 -14.95
C GLN A 202 29.66 32.42 -13.53
N GLN A 203 28.44 32.91 -13.32
CA GLN A 203 27.84 33.03 -11.99
C GLN A 203 26.43 32.46 -11.98
N LEU A 204 26.07 31.81 -10.84
CA LEU A 204 24.73 31.38 -10.51
C LEU A 204 24.34 31.82 -9.11
N LYS A 205 23.08 32.15 -8.92
CA LYS A 205 22.52 32.52 -7.62
C LYS A 205 21.84 31.30 -6.98
N LEU A 206 22.42 30.80 -5.89
CA LEU A 206 21.77 29.80 -5.04
C LEU A 206 20.75 30.51 -4.15
N SER A 207 19.50 30.12 -4.26
CA SER A 207 18.38 30.72 -3.55
C SER A 207 17.96 29.91 -2.33
N SER A 208 17.84 28.58 -2.46
CA SER A 208 17.49 27.72 -1.36
C SER A 208 18.08 26.31 -1.49
N ILE A 209 18.10 25.58 -0.38
CA ILE A 209 18.48 24.18 -0.30
C ILE A 209 17.36 23.46 0.43
N VAL A 210 16.82 22.41 -0.19
CA VAL A 210 15.87 21.50 0.44
C VAL A 210 16.57 20.18 0.72
N CYS A 211 16.51 19.70 1.97
CA CYS A 211 16.97 18.38 2.37
C CYS A 211 15.74 17.49 2.57
N THR A 212 15.63 16.42 1.82
CA THR A 212 14.61 15.38 2.07
C THR A 212 15.21 14.31 2.94
N TYR A 213 14.54 13.98 4.03
CA TYR A 213 14.99 12.98 4.99
C TYR A 213 13.83 12.15 5.54
N THR A 214 14.15 10.96 6.03
CA THR A 214 13.22 10.13 6.81
C THR A 214 13.64 10.16 8.27
N ARG A 215 12.69 10.47 9.14
CA ARG A 215 12.78 10.37 10.59
C ARG A 215 11.96 9.19 11.07
N THR A 216 12.57 8.33 11.86
CA THR A 216 11.88 7.20 12.48
C THR A 216 11.98 7.33 14.00
N ALA A 217 10.89 7.15 14.71
CA ALA A 217 10.84 7.18 16.15
C ALA A 217 9.93 6.08 16.70
N GLU A 218 10.35 5.49 17.82
CA GLU A 218 9.52 4.64 18.64
C GLU A 218 8.65 5.52 19.52
N VAL A 219 7.33 5.52 19.32
CA VAL A 219 6.41 6.36 20.07
C VAL A 219 5.43 5.51 20.88
N PRO A 220 5.19 5.84 22.16
CA PRO A 220 4.17 5.17 22.94
C PRO A 220 2.78 5.57 22.44
N VAL A 221 1.90 4.59 22.18
CA VAL A 221 0.55 4.83 21.66
C VAL A 221 -0.49 4.07 22.46
N ASP A 222 -1.41 4.77 23.09
CA ASP A 222 -2.56 4.21 23.79
C ASP A 222 -3.86 4.43 23.03
N GLY A 223 -3.83 5.29 22.02
CA GLY A 223 -4.99 5.54 21.19
C GLY A 223 -4.71 6.43 19.99
N THR A 224 -5.67 6.39 19.07
CA THR A 224 -5.70 7.22 17.86
C THR A 224 -7.01 7.99 17.80
N SER A 225 -6.96 9.19 17.24
CA SER A 225 -8.15 10.01 16.99
C SER A 225 -8.06 10.62 15.60
N GLU A 226 -9.18 10.76 14.93
CA GLU A 226 -9.24 11.26 13.56
C GLU A 226 -10.35 12.28 13.36
N SER A 227 -10.15 13.21 12.42
CA SER A 227 -11.15 14.17 12.00
C SER A 227 -10.99 14.44 10.49
N SER A 228 -12.10 14.68 9.80
CA SER A 228 -12.11 15.03 8.36
C SER A 228 -12.69 16.45 8.21
N PRO A 229 -11.87 17.48 8.39
CA PRO A 229 -12.35 18.87 8.43
C PRO A 229 -12.79 19.38 7.06
N ALA A 230 -12.33 18.78 5.96
CA ALA A 230 -12.56 19.23 4.57
C ALA A 230 -12.30 20.75 4.40
N ALA A 231 -11.24 21.25 5.06
CA ALA A 231 -10.88 22.66 5.07
C ALA A 231 -10.06 22.99 3.81
N THR A 232 -10.36 24.11 3.16
CA THR A 232 -9.55 24.62 2.04
C THR A 232 -8.49 25.55 2.57
N LEU A 233 -7.24 25.34 2.13
CA LEU A 233 -6.09 26.20 2.39
C LEU A 233 -5.73 26.94 1.10
N ASP A 234 -5.50 28.25 1.18
CA ASP A 234 -5.10 29.11 0.09
C ASP A 234 -3.90 29.98 0.53
N TYR A 235 -2.70 29.68 0.02
CA TYR A 235 -1.50 30.39 0.41
C TYR A 235 -1.50 31.87 0.01
N SER A 236 -2.33 32.28 -0.94
CA SER A 236 -2.48 33.67 -1.36
C SER A 236 -3.42 34.49 -0.46
N SER A 237 -4.14 33.83 0.46
CA SER A 237 -5.06 34.43 1.42
C SER A 237 -4.38 34.67 2.75
N ASP A 238 -4.52 35.86 3.33
CA ASP A 238 -3.98 36.12 4.67
C ASP A 238 -4.75 35.39 5.78
N THR A 239 -5.95 34.93 5.52
CA THR A 239 -6.80 34.24 6.49
C THR A 239 -6.82 32.71 6.27
N ASP A 240 -6.72 32.25 5.03
CA ASP A 240 -6.95 30.86 4.67
C ASP A 240 -5.65 30.08 4.39
N LYS A 241 -4.48 30.69 4.61
CA LYS A 241 -3.17 30.05 4.49
C LYS A 241 -2.80 29.12 5.64
N GLN A 242 -3.67 28.97 6.62
CA GLN A 242 -3.51 28.03 7.74
C GLN A 242 -4.87 27.56 8.23
N VAL A 243 -4.91 26.30 8.67
CA VAL A 243 -6.05 25.77 9.41
C VAL A 243 -5.64 25.51 10.85
N LYS A 244 -6.51 25.89 11.79
CA LYS A 244 -6.38 25.58 13.21
C LYS A 244 -7.55 24.70 13.63
N LEU A 245 -7.24 23.62 14.30
CA LEU A 245 -8.19 22.64 14.78
C LEU A 245 -8.08 22.53 16.30
N PRO A 246 -9.18 22.56 17.05
CA PRO A 246 -9.14 22.39 18.50
C PRO A 246 -8.51 21.04 18.87
N LEU A 247 -7.45 21.02 19.67
CA LEU A 247 -6.83 19.79 20.16
C LEU A 247 -7.78 18.93 20.99
N SER A 248 -8.74 19.54 21.64
CA SER A 248 -9.80 18.85 22.40
C SER A 248 -10.70 17.94 21.54
N ASP A 249 -10.64 18.08 20.22
CA ASP A 249 -11.31 17.16 19.28
C ASP A 249 -10.54 15.85 19.10
N PHE A 250 -9.26 15.81 19.49
CA PHE A 250 -8.35 14.69 19.26
C PHE A 250 -7.85 14.02 20.55
N ILE A 251 -7.54 14.80 21.59
CA ILE A 251 -6.93 14.31 22.82
C ILE A 251 -7.66 14.84 24.05
N ASP A 252 -7.64 14.06 25.14
CA ASP A 252 -8.10 14.48 26.45
C ASP A 252 -6.94 15.19 27.21
N LYS A 253 -7.27 15.83 28.32
CA LYS A 253 -6.31 16.65 29.10
C LYS A 253 -5.13 15.88 29.71
N ASP A 254 -5.28 14.56 29.85
CA ASP A 254 -4.28 13.68 30.46
C ASP A 254 -3.51 12.88 29.37
N ASP A 255 -3.74 13.18 28.08
CA ASP A 255 -3.08 12.54 26.95
C ASP A 255 -1.84 13.35 26.52
N ARG A 256 -0.82 12.64 26.04
CA ARG A 256 0.38 13.20 25.40
C ARG A 256 0.32 12.97 23.90
N LEU A 257 0.35 14.04 23.13
CA LEU A 257 0.38 14.01 21.67
C LEU A 257 1.71 13.41 21.20
N GLN A 258 1.66 12.35 20.42
CA GLN A 258 2.84 11.64 19.91
C GLN A 258 3.11 11.96 18.45
N THR A 259 2.10 11.79 17.59
CA THR A 259 2.21 12.11 16.17
C THR A 259 0.93 12.73 15.64
N VAL A 260 1.07 13.52 14.57
CA VAL A 260 -0.05 14.07 13.81
C VAL A 260 0.22 13.84 12.33
N THR A 261 -0.75 13.28 11.63
CA THR A 261 -0.73 13.15 10.17
C THR A 261 -1.81 14.02 9.57
N PHE A 262 -1.44 14.86 8.61
CA PHE A 262 -2.33 15.70 7.83
C PHE A 262 -2.38 15.16 6.40
N ASP A 263 -3.55 14.69 5.97
CA ASP A 263 -3.79 14.26 4.60
C ASP A 263 -4.34 15.45 3.83
N ILE A 264 -3.63 15.86 2.78
CA ILE A 264 -4.01 16.99 1.94
C ILE A 264 -4.13 16.56 0.49
N SER A 265 -5.03 17.20 -0.25
CA SER A 265 -5.23 16.96 -1.67
C SER A 265 -5.44 18.26 -2.46
N SER A 266 -5.27 18.15 -3.78
CA SER A 266 -5.49 19.22 -4.74
C SER A 266 -6.23 18.69 -5.98
N SER A 267 -6.72 19.59 -6.83
CA SER A 267 -7.43 19.24 -8.06
C SER A 267 -6.53 18.73 -9.20
N GLY A 268 -5.23 18.67 -8.99
CA GLY A 268 -4.21 18.21 -9.93
C GLY A 268 -2.96 17.80 -9.18
N SER A 269 -1.83 17.55 -9.85
CA SER A 269 -0.54 17.31 -9.17
C SER A 269 -0.26 18.39 -8.14
N LEU A 270 0.04 18.01 -6.90
CA LEU A 270 0.34 18.94 -5.82
C LEU A 270 1.65 19.72 -6.09
N GLY A 271 2.62 19.06 -6.72
CA GLY A 271 3.94 19.63 -6.98
C GLY A 271 4.73 19.84 -5.68
N LYS A 272 5.40 20.99 -5.59
CA LYS A 272 6.05 21.43 -4.35
C LYS A 272 5.01 21.98 -3.38
N PHE A 273 5.05 21.54 -2.15
CA PHE A 273 4.29 22.09 -1.00
C PHE A 273 5.28 22.64 0.01
N THR A 274 5.03 23.82 0.55
CA THR A 274 5.76 24.38 1.67
C THR A 274 4.78 24.86 2.74
N GLY A 275 5.02 24.45 3.99
CA GLY A 275 4.14 24.77 5.11
C GLY A 275 4.84 24.63 6.46
N ALA A 276 4.08 24.50 7.53
CA ALA A 276 4.59 24.22 8.87
C ALA A 276 3.52 23.54 9.72
N PHE A 277 3.96 22.80 10.73
CA PHE A 277 3.09 22.31 11.81
C PHE A 277 3.17 23.25 12.99
N GLY A 278 2.08 23.36 13.74
CA GLY A 278 2.05 24.15 14.97
C GLY A 278 1.10 23.61 16.00
N VAL A 279 1.38 23.90 17.27
CA VAL A 279 0.55 23.46 18.40
C VAL A 279 0.60 24.46 19.56
N SER A 280 -0.52 24.63 20.24
CA SER A 280 -0.63 25.43 21.45
C SER A 280 0.11 24.77 22.61
N LEU A 281 0.85 25.59 23.37
CA LEU A 281 1.57 25.14 24.56
C LEU A 281 1.04 25.82 25.83
N THR A 282 1.19 25.17 26.97
CA THR A 282 1.12 25.76 28.27
C THR A 282 2.37 26.64 28.54
N SER A 283 2.31 27.56 29.49
CA SER A 283 3.46 28.41 29.80
C SER A 283 4.67 27.65 30.36
N GLY A 284 5.86 28.06 30.01
CA GLY A 284 7.11 27.59 30.62
C GLY A 284 7.84 26.51 29.81
N CYS A 285 7.50 26.33 28.55
CA CYS A 285 8.24 25.49 27.64
C CYS A 285 9.44 26.24 27.05
N ASP A 286 10.66 25.74 27.28
CA ASP A 286 11.87 26.37 26.74
C ASP A 286 11.98 26.24 25.20
N ALA A 287 11.21 25.34 24.59
CA ALA A 287 11.17 25.11 23.14
C ALA A 287 10.07 25.93 22.44
N GLU A 288 9.32 26.81 23.16
CA GLU A 288 8.32 27.67 22.51
C GLU A 288 8.95 28.56 21.42
N THR A 289 8.29 28.65 20.28
CA THR A 289 8.73 29.52 19.16
C THR A 289 8.08 30.90 19.18
N ASP A 290 6.93 30.98 19.85
CA ASP A 290 6.23 32.21 20.22
C ASP A 290 5.49 31.92 21.53
N LYS A 291 4.96 32.95 22.19
CA LYS A 291 4.32 32.84 23.47
C LYS A 291 3.22 31.77 23.50
N ASN A 292 3.44 30.72 24.29
CA ASN A 292 2.55 29.55 24.42
C ASN A 292 2.24 28.88 23.07
N TRP A 293 3.20 28.88 22.16
CA TRP A 293 3.08 28.30 20.83
C TRP A 293 4.38 27.64 20.37
N TYR A 294 4.26 26.50 19.75
CA TYR A 294 5.36 25.87 19.01
C TYR A 294 4.98 25.75 17.55
N GLN A 295 5.92 26.10 16.68
CA GLN A 295 5.81 25.90 15.24
C GLN A 295 7.12 25.34 14.70
N THR A 296 7.03 24.35 13.83
CA THR A 296 8.20 23.81 13.13
C THR A 296 8.79 24.86 12.21
N GLY A 297 10.04 24.69 11.78
CA GLY A 297 10.54 25.33 10.57
C GLY A 297 9.71 24.93 9.35
N ASN A 298 10.07 25.50 8.18
CA ASN A 298 9.40 25.15 6.93
C ASN A 298 9.57 23.65 6.63
N ILE A 299 8.44 22.97 6.49
CA ILE A 299 8.38 21.64 5.92
C ILE A 299 8.14 21.74 4.43
N VAL A 300 8.78 20.88 3.66
CA VAL A 300 8.65 20.83 2.21
C VAL A 300 8.37 19.40 1.78
N THR A 301 7.54 19.23 0.78
CA THR A 301 7.41 17.95 0.07
C THR A 301 7.29 18.21 -1.43
N PHE A 302 7.74 17.23 -2.22
CA PHE A 302 7.61 17.23 -3.66
C PHE A 302 6.85 15.98 -4.06
N THR A 303 5.73 16.15 -4.73
CA THR A 303 4.97 15.00 -5.24
C THR A 303 4.32 15.32 -6.57
N GLN A 304 4.27 14.35 -7.46
CA GLN A 304 3.49 14.43 -8.69
C GLN A 304 2.01 14.05 -8.45
N ASP A 305 1.71 13.49 -7.28
CA ASP A 305 0.36 13.09 -6.90
C ASP A 305 -0.52 14.30 -6.60
N SER A 306 -1.81 14.10 -6.63
CA SER A 306 -2.81 15.10 -6.23
C SER A 306 -3.03 15.14 -4.71
N SER A 307 -2.40 14.24 -3.95
CA SER A 307 -2.53 14.15 -2.49
C SER A 307 -1.22 13.73 -1.84
N VAL A 308 -1.05 14.06 -0.56
CA VAL A 308 0.10 13.65 0.26
C VAL A 308 -0.31 13.59 1.74
N SER A 309 0.28 12.66 2.47
CA SER A 309 0.20 12.55 3.92
C SER A 309 1.43 13.18 4.56
N LEU A 310 1.25 14.21 5.37
CA LEU A 310 2.30 14.93 6.08
C LEU A 310 2.31 14.50 7.54
N THR A 311 3.22 13.61 7.92
CA THR A 311 3.31 13.12 9.30
C THR A 311 4.31 13.94 10.11
N TRP A 312 3.86 14.48 11.21
CA TRP A 312 4.67 15.18 12.20
C TRP A 312 4.88 14.28 13.42
N ILE A 313 6.12 13.89 13.67
CA ILE A 313 6.52 13.27 14.94
C ILE A 313 6.75 14.41 15.92
N VAL A 314 5.94 14.49 16.95
CA VAL A 314 5.95 15.60 17.91
C VAL A 314 7.20 15.51 18.78
N PRO A 315 8.04 16.57 18.84
CA PRO A 315 9.26 16.53 19.65
C PRO A 315 8.97 16.26 21.13
N GLU A 316 9.72 15.37 21.75
CA GLU A 316 9.57 15.01 23.17
C GLU A 316 9.69 16.24 24.08
N SER A 317 10.51 17.22 23.69
CA SER A 317 10.73 18.46 24.46
C SER A 317 9.49 19.32 24.65
N ILE A 318 8.44 19.14 23.80
CA ILE A 318 7.21 19.93 23.89
C ILE A 318 6.02 19.10 24.39
N GLN A 319 6.07 17.78 24.35
CA GLN A 319 4.91 16.90 24.61
C GLN A 319 4.26 17.16 25.98
N ASP A 320 5.05 17.41 27.03
CA ASP A 320 4.54 17.70 28.38
C ASP A 320 3.94 19.11 28.53
N TYR A 321 4.17 19.97 27.56
CA TYR A 321 3.72 21.36 27.56
C TYR A 321 2.56 21.62 26.61
N ILE A 322 2.10 20.62 25.83
CA ILE A 322 1.00 20.79 24.90
C ILE A 322 -0.27 21.13 25.69
N ASP A 323 -0.96 22.19 25.25
CA ASP A 323 -2.25 22.60 25.82
C ASP A 323 -3.41 21.87 25.12
N PRO A 324 -4.03 20.84 25.73
CA PRO A 324 -5.10 20.09 25.11
C PRO A 324 -6.38 20.90 24.87
N THR A 325 -6.45 22.13 25.43
CA THR A 325 -7.58 23.07 25.19
C THR A 325 -7.27 24.07 24.08
N GLY A 326 -6.07 24.04 23.54
CA GLY A 326 -5.60 24.92 22.48
C GLY A 326 -5.79 24.35 21.08
N ASP A 327 -4.97 24.79 20.15
CA ASP A 327 -5.09 24.48 18.72
C ASP A 327 -3.94 23.63 18.22
N LEU A 328 -4.24 22.77 17.25
CA LEU A 328 -3.32 22.12 16.30
C LEU A 328 -3.40 22.87 14.97
N MET A 329 -2.27 23.09 14.29
CA MET A 329 -2.22 23.87 13.06
C MET A 329 -1.47 23.15 11.94
N LEU A 330 -2.01 23.26 10.73
CA LEU A 330 -1.29 23.09 9.47
C LEU A 330 -1.22 24.45 8.76
N GLY A 331 0.00 24.90 8.47
CA GLY A 331 0.27 26.08 7.67
C GLY A 331 0.55 25.72 6.21
N TYR A 332 0.19 26.62 5.29
CA TYR A 332 0.34 26.47 3.85
C TYR A 332 0.91 27.76 3.29
N TRP A 333 2.22 27.77 3.05
CA TRP A 333 2.92 28.99 2.70
C TRP A 333 3.11 29.19 1.22
N TRP A 334 3.32 28.10 0.48
CA TRP A 334 3.49 28.10 -0.96
C TRP A 334 3.33 26.70 -1.55
N SER A 335 2.87 26.61 -2.81
CA SER A 335 2.81 25.39 -3.60
C SER A 335 2.66 25.72 -5.09
N ASP A 336 2.82 24.69 -5.94
CA ASP A 336 2.45 24.78 -7.35
C ASP A 336 0.92 24.87 -7.57
N GLN A 337 0.13 24.54 -6.53
CA GLN A 337 -1.32 24.73 -6.51
C GLN A 337 -1.70 25.95 -5.67
N ALA A 338 -2.65 26.76 -6.16
CA ALA A 338 -3.12 27.91 -5.40
C ALA A 338 -3.86 27.51 -4.13
N THR A 339 -4.61 26.42 -4.21
CA THR A 339 -5.42 25.91 -3.10
C THR A 339 -5.23 24.40 -2.93
N VAL A 340 -5.26 23.96 -1.68
CA VAL A 340 -5.32 22.54 -1.30
C VAL A 340 -6.45 22.30 -0.31
N THR A 341 -6.92 21.07 -0.23
CA THR A 341 -7.91 20.64 0.76
C THR A 341 -7.20 19.83 1.84
N LEU A 342 -7.43 20.15 3.11
CA LEU A 342 -7.12 19.28 4.23
C LEU A 342 -8.26 18.27 4.36
N ASP A 343 -8.01 17.05 3.93
CA ASP A 343 -9.05 16.00 3.87
C ASP A 343 -9.22 15.32 5.23
N LYS A 344 -8.10 15.01 5.89
CA LYS A 344 -8.10 14.24 7.14
C LYS A 344 -6.95 14.67 8.05
N VAL A 345 -7.18 14.56 9.35
CA VAL A 345 -6.14 14.66 10.40
C VAL A 345 -6.24 13.45 11.28
N SER A 346 -5.14 12.76 11.47
CA SER A 346 -5.01 11.60 12.37
C SER A 346 -3.98 11.90 13.45
N VAL A 347 -4.33 11.62 14.68
CA VAL A 347 -3.50 11.89 15.86
C VAL A 347 -3.25 10.59 16.62
N ARG A 348 -1.98 10.31 16.97
CA ARG A 348 -1.63 9.27 17.95
C ARG A 348 -1.24 9.92 19.28
N TYR A 349 -1.70 9.35 20.38
CA TYR A 349 -1.42 9.84 21.73
C TYR A 349 -1.15 8.70 22.72
N SER A 350 -0.45 9.02 23.80
CA SER A 350 -0.27 8.13 24.94
C SER A 350 -0.87 8.73 26.21
N ASN A 351 -1.23 7.87 27.17
CA ASN A 351 -1.81 8.33 28.45
C ASN A 351 -0.71 8.73 29.44
N ALA A 352 -0.72 9.97 29.91
CA ALA A 352 0.27 10.49 30.84
C ALA A 352 0.21 9.86 32.26
N THR A 353 -0.90 9.23 32.66
CA THR A 353 -1.21 8.86 34.05
C THR A 353 -1.40 7.37 34.30
N GLY A 354 -0.98 6.45 33.46
CA GLY A 354 -0.98 5.00 33.75
C GLY A 354 -2.28 4.39 34.32
N THR A 355 -3.41 5.05 34.21
CA THR A 355 -4.72 4.55 34.59
C THR A 355 -5.53 4.23 33.34
N VAL A 356 -5.66 2.95 33.04
CA VAL A 356 -6.58 2.48 31.99
C VAL A 356 -8.01 2.82 32.42
N LYS A 357 -8.58 3.88 31.87
CA LYS A 357 -10.03 4.08 31.93
C LYS A 357 -10.65 3.13 30.92
N LYS A 358 -11.45 2.16 31.40
CA LYS A 358 -12.40 1.46 30.53
C LYS A 358 -13.23 2.53 29.82
N SER A 359 -13.18 2.53 28.49
CA SER A 359 -13.92 3.40 27.59
C SER A 359 -15.41 3.36 27.96
N ASP A 360 -15.89 4.44 28.59
CA ASP A 360 -17.30 4.77 28.60
C ASP A 360 -17.56 5.56 27.31
N THR A 361 -18.23 4.91 26.37
CA THR A 361 -18.69 5.49 25.11
C THR A 361 -19.56 6.72 25.38
N LYS A 362 -18.98 7.91 25.33
CA LYS A 362 -19.76 9.14 25.23
C LYS A 362 -20.38 9.22 23.85
N LYS A 363 -21.70 9.18 23.79
CA LYS A 363 -22.49 9.45 22.60
C LYS A 363 -22.12 10.83 22.05
N LYS A 364 -21.38 10.89 20.96
CA LYS A 364 -21.15 12.09 20.19
C LYS A 364 -22.39 12.37 19.34
N LYS A 365 -22.75 13.65 19.28
CA LYS A 365 -23.82 14.19 18.45
C LYS A 365 -23.46 13.99 16.97
N GLU A 366 -24.40 13.51 16.19
CA GLU A 366 -24.24 13.14 14.78
C GLU A 366 -23.70 14.30 13.93
N ALA A 367 -22.45 14.18 13.50
CA ALA A 367 -21.97 14.66 12.22
C ALA A 367 -21.58 13.39 11.43
N GLN A 368 -21.86 13.38 10.14
CA GLN A 368 -21.83 12.22 9.29
C GLN A 368 -20.61 11.31 9.51
N THR A 369 -20.89 10.08 9.89
CA THR A 369 -20.01 9.03 10.33
C THR A 369 -19.09 8.59 9.19
N ALA A 370 -17.78 8.82 9.34
CA ALA A 370 -16.81 7.89 8.78
C ALA A 370 -16.98 6.56 9.55
N VAL A 371 -17.28 5.51 8.86
CA VAL A 371 -17.51 4.19 9.45
C VAL A 371 -16.18 3.67 9.97
N LYS A 372 -16.00 3.63 11.31
CA LYS A 372 -14.97 2.76 11.88
C LYS A 372 -15.26 1.35 11.39
N ASN A 373 -14.29 0.77 10.70
CA ASN A 373 -14.19 -0.67 10.63
C ASN A 373 -13.91 -1.17 12.06
N GLU A 374 -14.95 -1.49 12.79
CA GLU A 374 -14.82 -2.57 13.75
C GLU A 374 -14.53 -3.78 12.86
N GLY A 375 -13.29 -4.19 12.80
CA GLY A 375 -12.93 -5.48 12.22
C GLY A 375 -13.94 -6.47 12.81
N ALA A 376 -14.67 -7.17 11.96
CA ALA A 376 -15.52 -8.25 12.43
C ALA A 376 -14.66 -9.04 13.41
N ALA A 377 -15.22 -9.35 14.60
CA ALA A 377 -14.48 -10.13 15.58
C ALA A 377 -13.86 -11.32 14.87
N ALA A 378 -12.55 -11.50 15.04
CA ALA A 378 -11.82 -12.53 14.36
C ALA A 378 -12.56 -13.87 14.58
N VAL A 379 -12.78 -14.61 13.50
CA VAL A 379 -13.45 -15.91 13.57
C VAL A 379 -12.53 -16.85 14.35
N SER A 380 -13.07 -17.58 15.33
CA SER A 380 -12.27 -18.53 16.12
C SER A 380 -11.97 -19.79 15.30
N SER A 381 -10.88 -20.51 15.65
CA SER A 381 -10.55 -21.80 15.04
C SER A 381 -11.70 -22.81 15.09
N GLU A 382 -12.51 -22.80 16.16
CA GLU A 382 -13.67 -23.67 16.28
C GLU A 382 -14.77 -23.29 15.28
N GLU A 383 -15.00 -22.00 15.08
CA GLU A 383 -16.01 -21.48 14.15
C GLU A 383 -15.58 -21.68 12.70
N VAL A 384 -14.33 -21.31 12.34
CA VAL A 384 -13.84 -21.42 10.96
C VAL A 384 -13.80 -22.87 10.47
N ASN A 385 -13.51 -23.84 11.34
CA ASN A 385 -13.51 -25.25 11.00
C ASN A 385 -14.92 -25.82 10.72
N GLN A 386 -15.97 -25.06 10.99
CA GLN A 386 -17.36 -25.42 10.70
C GLN A 386 -17.92 -24.67 9.49
N MET A 387 -17.17 -23.73 8.94
CA MET A 387 -17.60 -22.94 7.79
C MET A 387 -17.48 -23.73 6.48
N SER A 388 -18.42 -23.55 5.61
CA SER A 388 -18.32 -24.00 4.22
C SER A 388 -17.28 -23.18 3.45
N SER A 389 -16.78 -23.72 2.34
CA SER A 389 -15.85 -22.97 1.48
C SER A 389 -16.45 -21.63 0.99
N SER A 390 -17.76 -21.56 0.76
CA SER A 390 -18.43 -20.32 0.41
C SER A 390 -18.40 -19.28 1.54
N GLU A 391 -18.55 -19.70 2.79
CA GLU A 391 -18.46 -18.82 3.95
C GLU A 391 -17.02 -18.37 4.18
N ILE A 392 -16.04 -19.27 4.08
CA ILE A 392 -14.61 -18.96 4.19
C ILE A 392 -14.21 -17.92 3.13
N VAL A 393 -14.52 -18.18 1.85
CA VAL A 393 -14.18 -17.26 0.74
C VAL A 393 -14.87 -15.91 0.91
N ALA A 394 -16.13 -15.87 1.35
CA ALA A 394 -16.84 -14.62 1.61
C ALA A 394 -16.26 -13.84 2.80
N ASP A 395 -15.79 -14.54 3.85
CA ASP A 395 -15.20 -13.88 5.03
C ASP A 395 -13.77 -13.37 4.77
N MET A 396 -13.08 -13.85 3.75
CA MET A 396 -11.79 -13.30 3.31
C MET A 396 -11.88 -11.84 2.79
N LYS A 397 -13.04 -11.31 2.50
CA LYS A 397 -13.37 -9.92 2.08
C LYS A 397 -12.46 -9.37 0.98
N VAL A 398 -11.21 -9.05 1.31
CA VAL A 398 -10.14 -8.66 0.40
C VAL A 398 -8.81 -9.17 0.91
N GLY A 399 -7.99 -9.70 0.01
CA GLY A 399 -6.67 -10.22 0.31
C GLY A 399 -5.54 -9.45 -0.38
N TRP A 400 -4.32 -9.75 0.09
CA TRP A 400 -3.07 -9.21 -0.42
C TRP A 400 -2.12 -10.35 -0.78
N ASN A 401 -1.38 -10.21 -1.89
CA ASN A 401 -0.36 -11.18 -2.30
C ASN A 401 1.03 -10.77 -1.83
N LEU A 402 1.76 -11.69 -1.20
CA LEU A 402 3.19 -11.57 -0.92
C LEU A 402 3.99 -11.95 -2.17
N GLY A 403 3.78 -11.22 -3.28
CA GLY A 403 4.39 -11.54 -4.57
C GLY A 403 5.88 -11.20 -4.67
N ASN A 404 6.59 -11.80 -5.62
CA ASN A 404 8.03 -11.64 -5.86
C ASN A 404 8.89 -11.90 -4.60
N THR A 405 8.53 -12.92 -3.82
CA THR A 405 9.20 -13.27 -2.56
C THR A 405 9.55 -14.76 -2.56
N LEU A 406 8.73 -15.63 -1.97
CA LEU A 406 8.94 -17.08 -2.00
C LEU A 406 8.59 -17.72 -3.36
N ASP A 407 7.95 -16.97 -4.23
CA ASP A 407 7.67 -17.34 -5.62
C ASP A 407 8.85 -17.10 -6.57
N SER A 408 9.91 -16.43 -6.13
CA SER A 408 11.07 -16.15 -6.99
C SER A 408 11.86 -17.44 -7.32
N TYR A 409 12.40 -17.50 -8.53
CA TYR A 409 13.19 -18.62 -9.04
C TYR A 409 14.27 -18.13 -10.00
N ASP A 410 15.23 -19.01 -10.38
CA ASP A 410 16.38 -18.72 -11.25
C ASP A 410 17.15 -17.48 -10.80
N THR A 411 17.38 -17.41 -9.48
CA THR A 411 18.08 -16.28 -8.86
C THR A 411 19.50 -16.66 -8.50
N SER A 412 20.33 -15.65 -8.25
CA SER A 412 21.67 -15.85 -7.68
C SER A 412 21.65 -15.91 -6.13
N SER A 413 20.50 -15.69 -5.53
CA SER A 413 20.29 -15.77 -4.09
C SER A 413 20.18 -17.22 -3.63
N SER A 414 20.81 -17.55 -2.50
CA SER A 414 20.75 -18.91 -1.94
C SER A 414 19.42 -19.27 -1.30
N ASP A 415 18.60 -18.27 -0.99
CA ASP A 415 17.31 -18.45 -0.33
C ASP A 415 16.10 -18.14 -1.24
N ASN A 416 16.33 -17.69 -2.45
CA ASN A 416 15.35 -17.18 -3.41
C ASN A 416 14.44 -16.06 -2.89
N GLU A 417 14.09 -16.01 -1.60
CA GLU A 417 13.16 -15.04 -1.01
C GLU A 417 13.52 -13.58 -1.33
N THR A 418 14.82 -13.28 -1.42
CA THR A 418 15.32 -11.94 -1.77
C THR A 418 15.80 -11.83 -3.21
N GLY A 419 15.67 -12.89 -3.99
CA GLY A 419 16.27 -13.02 -5.32
C GLY A 419 15.77 -12.02 -6.35
N TRP A 420 14.52 -11.58 -6.25
CA TRP A 420 13.92 -10.56 -7.11
C TRP A 420 13.86 -9.17 -6.48
N GLY A 421 14.66 -8.93 -5.42
CA GLY A 421 14.94 -7.60 -4.88
C GLY A 421 14.10 -7.18 -3.68
N ASN A 422 13.15 -7.99 -3.25
CA ASN A 422 12.41 -7.75 -2.02
C ASN A 422 13.27 -8.07 -0.79
N PRO A 423 13.05 -7.42 0.34
CA PRO A 423 13.67 -7.80 1.61
C PRO A 423 13.04 -9.11 2.14
N LYS A 424 13.71 -9.76 3.09
CA LYS A 424 13.11 -10.87 3.82
C LYS A 424 11.82 -10.45 4.50
N THR A 425 10.81 -11.31 4.40
CA THR A 425 9.51 -11.08 5.02
C THR A 425 9.62 -11.11 6.55
N THR A 426 9.01 -10.15 7.19
CA THR A 426 8.96 -10.04 8.66
C THR A 426 7.53 -10.06 9.15
N LYS A 427 7.33 -10.42 10.44
CA LYS A 427 5.99 -10.30 11.04
C LYS A 427 5.43 -8.90 10.92
N ALA A 428 6.23 -7.86 11.16
CA ALA A 428 5.81 -6.47 11.05
C ALA A 428 5.29 -6.11 9.63
N MET A 429 5.78 -6.78 8.59
CA MET A 429 5.24 -6.60 7.23
C MET A 429 3.81 -7.15 7.13
N ILE A 430 3.55 -8.33 7.71
CA ILE A 430 2.20 -8.91 7.74
C ILE A 430 1.27 -8.10 8.65
N ASP A 431 1.77 -7.64 9.81
CA ASP A 431 1.04 -6.72 10.69
C ASP A 431 0.58 -5.46 9.94
N THR A 432 1.46 -4.87 9.12
CA THR A 432 1.13 -3.68 8.30
C THR A 432 0.02 -3.96 7.30
N VAL A 433 0.00 -5.15 6.70
CA VAL A 433 -1.06 -5.56 5.76
C VAL A 433 -2.40 -5.71 6.50
N LYS A 434 -2.38 -6.36 7.68
CA LYS A 434 -3.56 -6.50 8.54
C LYS A 434 -4.10 -5.14 8.99
N ASP A 435 -3.23 -4.27 9.46
CA ASP A 435 -3.60 -2.94 9.97
C ASP A 435 -4.22 -2.04 8.89
N ALA A 436 -3.87 -2.28 7.63
CA ALA A 436 -4.50 -1.62 6.48
C ALA A 436 -5.93 -2.13 6.19
N GLY A 437 -6.38 -3.19 6.86
CA GLY A 437 -7.73 -3.73 6.75
C GLY A 437 -7.87 -4.99 5.91
N PHE A 438 -6.77 -5.53 5.38
CA PHE A 438 -6.78 -6.85 4.75
C PHE A 438 -6.98 -7.94 5.82
N ASN A 439 -7.79 -8.93 5.52
CA ASN A 439 -7.98 -10.07 6.41
C ASN A 439 -7.60 -11.41 5.79
N ALA A 440 -6.94 -11.36 4.64
CA ALA A 440 -6.41 -12.53 3.96
C ALA A 440 -5.07 -12.21 3.28
N VAL A 441 -4.15 -13.16 3.28
CA VAL A 441 -2.86 -13.10 2.60
C VAL A 441 -2.69 -14.33 1.72
N ARG A 442 -2.35 -14.13 0.45
CA ARG A 442 -1.88 -15.21 -0.41
C ARG A 442 -0.36 -15.21 -0.36
N ILE A 443 0.23 -16.36 -0.10
CA ILE A 443 1.66 -16.59 0.00
C ILE A 443 2.08 -17.47 -1.19
N PRO A 444 2.47 -16.86 -2.33
CA PRO A 444 2.96 -17.57 -3.48
C PRO A 444 4.30 -18.25 -3.17
N VAL A 445 4.44 -19.54 -3.51
CA VAL A 445 5.67 -20.32 -3.25
C VAL A 445 6.05 -21.18 -4.45
N THR A 446 7.28 -21.02 -4.93
CA THR A 446 7.88 -21.87 -5.96
C THR A 446 8.74 -22.95 -5.30
N TRP A 447 8.45 -24.21 -5.56
CA TRP A 447 9.06 -25.35 -4.87
C TRP A 447 10.17 -26.03 -5.65
N GLY A 448 10.15 -25.94 -6.99
CA GLY A 448 10.99 -26.76 -7.87
C GLY A 448 12.48 -26.69 -7.60
N GLU A 449 13.01 -25.53 -7.22
CA GLU A 449 14.44 -25.35 -6.92
C GLU A 449 14.82 -25.82 -5.49
N HIS A 450 13.80 -26.09 -4.65
CA HIS A 450 13.94 -26.55 -3.27
C HIS A 450 13.58 -28.02 -3.10
N LEU A 451 13.61 -28.81 -4.18
CA LEU A 451 13.34 -30.24 -4.19
C LEU A 451 14.63 -31.04 -4.42
N SER A 452 14.82 -32.09 -3.63
CA SER A 452 15.80 -33.12 -3.91
C SER A 452 15.36 -34.02 -5.08
N ALA A 453 16.25 -34.89 -5.52
CA ALA A 453 15.98 -35.79 -6.65
C ALA A 453 14.80 -36.77 -6.43
N ASP A 454 14.42 -37.01 -5.19
CA ASP A 454 13.26 -37.84 -4.78
C ASP A 454 12.03 -37.01 -4.42
N ASN A 455 11.98 -35.75 -4.85
CA ASN A 455 10.94 -34.75 -4.58
C ASN A 455 10.75 -34.40 -3.11
N THR A 456 11.74 -34.62 -2.25
CA THR A 456 11.71 -34.17 -0.84
C THR A 456 12.01 -32.65 -0.80
N ILE A 457 11.15 -31.90 -0.14
CA ILE A 457 11.31 -30.45 0.04
C ILE A 457 12.48 -30.19 1.01
N ASP A 458 13.32 -29.21 0.69
CA ASP A 458 14.36 -28.72 1.59
C ASP A 458 13.75 -28.29 2.93
N ALA A 459 14.28 -28.82 4.04
CA ALA A 459 13.70 -28.62 5.35
C ALA A 459 13.81 -27.19 5.85
N ASP A 460 14.90 -26.49 5.53
CA ASP A 460 15.11 -25.09 5.96
C ASP A 460 14.19 -24.16 5.17
N TYR A 461 13.98 -24.43 3.87
CA TYR A 461 13.02 -23.70 3.06
C TYR A 461 11.58 -23.91 3.55
N LEU A 462 11.17 -25.17 3.82
CA LEU A 462 9.85 -25.48 4.37
C LEU A 462 9.63 -24.83 5.75
N ASN A 463 10.66 -24.78 6.59
CA ASN A 463 10.61 -24.09 7.88
C ASN A 463 10.39 -22.57 7.67
N ARG A 464 11.04 -21.99 6.65
CA ARG A 464 10.89 -20.56 6.35
C ARG A 464 9.48 -20.25 5.81
N VAL A 465 8.94 -21.08 4.93
CA VAL A 465 7.55 -20.97 4.47
C VAL A 465 6.59 -21.02 5.66
N GLN A 466 6.78 -21.99 6.56
CA GLN A 466 5.94 -22.10 7.75
C GLN A 466 6.03 -20.87 8.64
N GLU A 467 7.22 -20.34 8.89
CA GLU A 467 7.41 -19.12 9.69
C GLU A 467 6.60 -17.94 9.14
N ILE A 468 6.54 -17.78 7.82
CA ILE A 468 5.76 -16.70 7.20
C ILE A 468 4.24 -16.99 7.26
N VAL A 469 3.84 -18.24 7.09
CA VAL A 469 2.45 -18.67 7.31
C VAL A 469 2.03 -18.38 8.74
N ASP A 470 2.89 -18.70 9.73
CA ASP A 470 2.63 -18.48 11.15
C ASP A 470 2.43 -16.99 11.46
N TYR A 471 3.19 -16.08 10.82
CA TYR A 471 2.98 -14.64 10.99
C TYR A 471 1.55 -14.20 10.66
N ALA A 472 0.97 -14.74 9.59
CA ALA A 472 -0.38 -14.42 9.18
C ALA A 472 -1.45 -15.12 10.02
N ILE A 473 -1.24 -16.40 10.37
CA ILE A 473 -2.16 -17.18 11.22
C ILE A 473 -2.22 -16.58 12.63
N ASP A 474 -1.08 -16.17 13.22
CA ASP A 474 -1.01 -15.52 14.53
C ASP A 474 -1.80 -14.19 14.54
N ASP A 475 -1.90 -13.54 13.40
CA ASP A 475 -2.71 -12.34 13.17
C ASP A 475 -4.18 -12.65 12.89
N ASN A 476 -4.57 -13.92 12.89
CA ASN A 476 -5.91 -14.37 12.53
C ASN A 476 -6.33 -13.94 11.12
N LEU A 477 -5.38 -13.95 10.19
CA LEU A 477 -5.63 -13.76 8.77
C LEU A 477 -5.92 -15.10 8.11
N TYR A 478 -6.75 -15.10 7.08
CA TYR A 478 -6.80 -16.21 6.15
C TYR A 478 -5.51 -16.26 5.34
N VAL A 479 -5.04 -17.49 5.07
CA VAL A 479 -3.81 -17.71 4.30
C VAL A 479 -4.12 -18.64 3.13
N ILE A 480 -3.74 -18.25 1.93
CA ILE A 480 -3.71 -19.12 0.76
C ILE A 480 -2.25 -19.50 0.49
N LEU A 481 -1.93 -20.78 0.55
CA LEU A 481 -0.62 -21.35 0.23
C LEU A 481 -0.72 -22.16 -1.06
N ASN A 482 0.25 -22.01 -1.98
CA ASN A 482 0.17 -22.61 -3.30
C ASN A 482 1.47 -23.24 -3.82
N VAL A 483 1.41 -23.78 -5.03
CA VAL A 483 2.52 -24.15 -5.93
C VAL A 483 2.51 -23.10 -7.06
N HIS A 484 3.51 -22.18 -7.08
CA HIS A 484 3.42 -20.94 -7.87
C HIS A 484 4.11 -21.02 -9.24
N HIS A 485 5.36 -20.57 -9.39
CA HIS A 485 6.05 -20.53 -10.67
C HIS A 485 6.72 -21.86 -11.08
N ASP A 486 6.22 -22.95 -10.59
CA ASP A 486 6.68 -24.30 -10.97
C ASP A 486 6.33 -24.68 -12.41
N ASP A 487 5.42 -23.94 -13.04
CA ASP A 487 5.12 -23.97 -14.47
C ASP A 487 6.34 -23.56 -15.34
N ALA A 488 7.24 -22.73 -14.82
CA ALA A 488 8.50 -22.39 -15.47
C ALA A 488 9.57 -23.49 -15.33
N LEU A 489 9.42 -24.41 -14.41
CA LEU A 489 10.44 -25.39 -14.02
C LEU A 489 10.10 -26.83 -14.43
N TRP A 490 8.90 -27.32 -14.08
CA TRP A 490 8.54 -28.73 -14.26
C TRP A 490 7.03 -28.97 -14.48
N LEU A 491 6.16 -28.03 -14.17
CA LEU A 491 4.71 -28.24 -14.20
C LEU A 491 4.16 -27.94 -15.60
N HIS A 492 4.41 -28.86 -16.54
CA HIS A 492 3.94 -28.74 -17.92
C HIS A 492 2.74 -29.64 -18.16
N PRO A 493 1.52 -29.10 -18.32
CA PRO A 493 0.29 -29.88 -18.40
C PRO A 493 0.07 -30.52 -19.77
N THR A 494 0.93 -31.45 -20.17
CA THR A 494 0.83 -32.24 -21.40
C THR A 494 0.69 -33.72 -21.08
N TYR A 495 0.03 -34.50 -21.94
CA TYR A 495 -0.10 -35.96 -21.73
C TYR A 495 1.26 -36.67 -21.67
N SER A 496 2.27 -36.15 -22.36
CA SER A 496 3.62 -36.73 -22.35
C SER A 496 4.33 -36.58 -21.01
N GLU A 497 4.05 -35.55 -20.27
CA GLU A 497 4.69 -35.22 -18.99
C GLU A 497 3.79 -35.49 -17.78
N GLN A 498 2.50 -35.71 -18.01
CA GLN A 498 1.47 -35.82 -16.97
C GLN A 498 1.85 -36.76 -15.83
N ALA A 499 2.40 -37.94 -16.13
CA ALA A 499 2.73 -38.90 -15.08
C ALA A 499 3.82 -38.39 -14.12
N ALA A 500 4.87 -37.77 -14.67
CA ALA A 500 5.96 -37.20 -13.87
C ALA A 500 5.50 -35.93 -13.10
N VAL A 501 4.70 -35.10 -13.74
CA VAL A 501 4.09 -33.92 -13.11
C VAL A 501 3.16 -34.33 -11.96
N THR A 502 2.31 -35.33 -12.16
CA THR A 502 1.42 -35.84 -11.09
C THR A 502 2.22 -36.38 -9.91
N GLU A 503 3.27 -37.20 -10.16
CA GLU A 503 4.12 -37.74 -9.09
C GLU A 503 4.76 -36.62 -8.27
N LYS A 504 5.31 -35.60 -8.92
CA LYS A 504 5.96 -34.48 -8.24
C LYS A 504 4.93 -33.63 -7.48
N LEU A 505 3.83 -33.23 -8.10
CA LEU A 505 2.78 -32.41 -7.48
C LEU A 505 2.21 -33.11 -6.24
N THR A 506 1.88 -34.38 -6.34
CA THR A 506 1.33 -35.14 -5.19
C THR A 506 2.36 -35.36 -4.10
N SER A 507 3.67 -35.51 -4.42
CA SER A 507 4.74 -35.56 -3.42
C SER A 507 4.88 -34.25 -2.64
N ILE A 508 4.81 -33.11 -3.33
CA ILE A 508 4.85 -31.78 -2.68
C ILE A 508 3.65 -31.64 -1.74
N TRP A 509 2.42 -31.84 -2.25
CA TRP A 509 1.21 -31.65 -1.46
C TRP A 509 1.11 -32.62 -0.28
N LYS A 510 1.62 -33.83 -0.39
CA LYS A 510 1.70 -34.75 0.74
C LYS A 510 2.56 -34.19 1.87
N GLN A 511 3.73 -33.63 1.55
CA GLN A 511 4.63 -33.04 2.54
C GLN A 511 4.04 -31.77 3.17
N LEU A 512 3.36 -30.93 2.34
CA LEU A 512 2.64 -29.75 2.85
C LEU A 512 1.47 -30.15 3.77
N CYS A 513 0.73 -31.21 3.43
CA CYS A 513 -0.32 -31.74 4.29
C CYS A 513 0.21 -32.30 5.62
N GLU A 514 1.38 -32.94 5.60
CA GLU A 514 2.05 -33.42 6.82
C GLU A 514 2.54 -32.25 7.69
N ARG A 515 3.02 -31.15 7.08
CA ARG A 515 3.51 -29.97 7.78
C ARG A 515 2.37 -29.13 8.37
N PHE A 516 1.31 -28.91 7.60
CA PHE A 516 0.25 -27.95 7.91
C PHE A 516 -1.09 -28.61 8.27
N GLY A 517 -1.11 -29.92 8.51
CA GLY A 517 -2.34 -30.69 8.74
C GLY A 517 -3.13 -30.28 9.99
N ASP A 518 -2.44 -29.74 11.01
CA ASP A 518 -3.05 -29.31 12.28
C ASP A 518 -3.51 -27.83 12.27
N TYR A 519 -3.21 -27.09 11.18
CA TYR A 519 -3.70 -25.70 11.02
C TYR A 519 -5.20 -25.72 10.77
N ASP A 520 -5.93 -24.79 11.37
CA ASP A 520 -7.36 -24.66 11.16
C ASP A 520 -7.69 -24.15 9.73
N HIS A 521 -8.97 -23.94 9.45
CA HIS A 521 -9.44 -23.57 8.11
C HIS A 521 -9.17 -22.09 7.73
N HIS A 522 -8.46 -21.30 8.56
CA HIS A 522 -7.85 -20.06 8.09
C HIS A 522 -6.76 -20.34 7.03
N LEU A 523 -6.12 -21.52 7.08
CA LEU A 523 -5.20 -21.95 6.03
C LEU A 523 -5.93 -22.70 4.93
N VAL A 524 -5.85 -22.21 3.71
CA VAL A 524 -6.46 -22.73 2.49
C VAL A 524 -5.34 -23.15 1.51
N PHE A 525 -5.55 -24.23 0.78
CA PHE A 525 -4.58 -24.72 -0.19
C PHE A 525 -5.03 -24.45 -1.63
N GLU A 526 -4.16 -23.83 -2.42
CA GLU A 526 -4.34 -23.61 -3.86
C GLU A 526 -3.41 -24.55 -4.63
N GLY A 527 -3.99 -25.46 -5.42
CA GLY A 527 -3.27 -26.56 -6.01
C GLY A 527 -2.11 -26.20 -6.91
N MET A 528 -2.30 -25.22 -7.80
CA MET A 528 -1.33 -24.76 -8.78
C MET A 528 -1.67 -23.33 -9.20
N ASN A 529 -0.64 -22.47 -9.34
CA ASN A 529 -0.75 -21.13 -9.95
C ASN A 529 -0.56 -21.22 -11.47
N GLU A 530 -1.45 -20.60 -12.20
CA GLU A 530 -1.38 -20.38 -13.68
C GLU A 530 -0.86 -21.57 -14.49
N PRO A 531 -1.37 -22.80 -14.28
CA PRO A 531 -0.85 -23.98 -14.96
C PRO A 531 -1.02 -23.86 -16.48
N ARG A 532 0.11 -23.90 -17.23
CA ARG A 532 0.15 -23.70 -18.67
C ARG A 532 1.45 -24.23 -19.29
N VAL A 533 1.53 -24.26 -20.58
CA VAL A 533 2.79 -24.45 -21.32
C VAL A 533 3.33 -23.10 -21.77
N ILE A 534 4.35 -22.60 -21.08
CA ILE A 534 4.98 -21.30 -21.34
C ILE A 534 5.51 -21.25 -22.78
N GLY A 535 5.26 -20.13 -23.48
CA GLY A 535 5.68 -19.88 -24.85
C GLY A 535 4.84 -20.61 -25.91
N SER A 536 3.76 -21.31 -25.51
CA SER A 536 2.83 -21.91 -26.46
C SER A 536 1.99 -20.83 -27.18
N ALA A 537 1.50 -21.13 -28.37
CA ALA A 537 0.66 -20.20 -29.15
C ALA A 537 -0.69 -19.93 -28.46
N THR A 538 -1.09 -20.75 -27.54
CA THR A 538 -2.39 -20.68 -26.82
C THR A 538 -2.22 -20.31 -25.35
N GLU A 539 -1.02 -19.96 -24.92
CA GLU A 539 -0.66 -19.68 -23.51
C GLU A 539 -1.67 -18.77 -22.81
N TRP A 540 -2.02 -17.64 -23.42
CA TRP A 540 -2.93 -16.65 -22.84
C TRP A 540 -4.34 -16.62 -23.49
N SER A 541 -4.64 -17.60 -24.37
CA SER A 541 -5.93 -17.68 -25.05
C SER A 541 -6.77 -18.89 -24.64
N GLY A 542 -6.48 -19.45 -23.46
CA GLY A 542 -7.23 -20.53 -22.85
C GLY A 542 -6.68 -21.94 -23.11
N GLY A 543 -5.45 -22.07 -23.62
CA GLY A 543 -4.75 -23.34 -23.80
C GLY A 543 -5.36 -24.27 -24.85
N THR A 544 -4.72 -25.41 -25.03
CA THR A 544 -5.24 -26.50 -25.87
C THR A 544 -6.24 -27.38 -25.11
N PRO A 545 -7.07 -28.19 -25.80
CA PRO A 545 -7.90 -29.18 -25.12
C PRO A 545 -7.11 -30.19 -24.28
N GLU A 546 -5.89 -30.54 -24.69
CA GLU A 546 -4.97 -31.41 -23.95
C GLU A 546 -4.56 -30.76 -22.64
N GLU A 547 -4.03 -29.54 -22.68
CA GLU A 547 -3.62 -28.80 -21.47
C GLU A 547 -4.75 -28.70 -20.46
N ARG A 548 -5.95 -28.30 -20.91
CA ARG A 548 -7.13 -28.19 -20.02
C ARG A 548 -7.57 -29.54 -19.42
N ASP A 549 -7.45 -30.63 -20.18
CA ASP A 549 -7.79 -31.96 -19.67
C ASP A 549 -6.76 -32.46 -18.65
N VAL A 550 -5.46 -32.26 -18.93
CA VAL A 550 -4.38 -32.61 -17.99
C VAL A 550 -4.49 -31.78 -16.71
N ILE A 551 -4.74 -30.48 -16.80
CA ILE A 551 -4.94 -29.60 -15.62
C ILE A 551 -6.06 -30.11 -14.72
N ASN A 552 -7.21 -30.47 -15.28
CA ASN A 552 -8.30 -31.06 -14.49
C ASN A 552 -7.89 -32.38 -13.79
N GLN A 553 -7.07 -33.21 -14.45
CA GLN A 553 -6.58 -34.46 -13.86
C GLN A 553 -5.54 -34.20 -12.75
N LEU A 554 -4.68 -33.19 -12.91
CA LEU A 554 -3.73 -32.75 -11.88
C LEU A 554 -4.45 -32.21 -10.64
N TYR A 555 -5.51 -31.42 -10.83
CA TYR A 555 -6.33 -30.96 -9.71
C TYR A 555 -7.03 -32.12 -9.00
N GLN A 556 -7.54 -33.11 -9.71
CA GLN A 556 -8.12 -34.28 -9.07
C GLN A 556 -7.07 -35.04 -8.22
N ALA A 557 -5.84 -35.20 -8.75
CA ALA A 557 -4.75 -35.82 -8.01
C ALA A 557 -4.32 -35.04 -6.76
N PHE A 558 -4.30 -33.70 -6.86
CA PHE A 558 -4.09 -32.81 -5.72
C PHE A 558 -5.14 -33.01 -4.64
N ILE A 559 -6.42 -32.95 -5.00
CA ILE A 559 -7.55 -33.13 -4.06
C ILE A 559 -7.49 -34.47 -3.39
N ASP A 560 -7.33 -35.55 -4.17
CA ASP A 560 -7.25 -36.92 -3.64
C ASP A 560 -6.09 -37.05 -2.65
N THR A 561 -4.96 -36.42 -2.93
CA THR A 561 -3.77 -36.41 -2.05
C THR A 561 -4.08 -35.72 -0.73
N VAL A 562 -4.65 -34.51 -0.78
CA VAL A 562 -4.98 -33.76 0.45
C VAL A 562 -6.02 -34.51 1.29
N ARG A 563 -7.11 -34.95 0.68
CA ARG A 563 -8.18 -35.66 1.38
C ARG A 563 -7.73 -37.00 2.02
N ALA A 564 -6.78 -37.68 1.37
CA ALA A 564 -6.21 -38.93 1.90
C ALA A 564 -5.43 -38.75 3.22
N THR A 565 -4.99 -37.55 3.55
CA THR A 565 -4.28 -37.29 4.81
C THR A 565 -5.22 -37.17 6.01
N GLY A 566 -6.51 -36.92 5.79
CA GLY A 566 -7.52 -36.85 6.86
C GLY A 566 -7.33 -35.65 7.81
N GLY A 567 -7.85 -35.77 9.05
CA GLY A 567 -7.81 -34.65 10.00
C GLY A 567 -8.54 -33.41 9.48
N LEU A 568 -8.00 -32.20 9.70
CA LEU A 568 -8.58 -30.96 9.18
C LEU A 568 -8.46 -30.84 7.65
N ASN A 569 -7.60 -31.63 7.02
CA ASN A 569 -7.49 -31.67 5.56
C ASN A 569 -8.67 -32.39 4.88
N ALA A 570 -9.49 -33.13 5.63
CA ALA A 570 -10.69 -33.80 5.10
C ALA A 570 -11.72 -32.79 4.59
N ASP A 571 -11.79 -31.60 5.25
CA ASP A 571 -12.80 -30.57 5.00
C ASP A 571 -12.17 -29.22 4.62
N ARG A 572 -10.83 -29.11 4.59
CA ARG A 572 -10.11 -27.89 4.22
C ARG A 572 -10.54 -27.40 2.85
N THR A 573 -10.79 -26.11 2.71
CA THR A 573 -11.05 -25.49 1.39
C THR A 573 -9.84 -25.66 0.49
N LEU A 574 -10.08 -26.19 -0.71
CA LEU A 574 -9.08 -26.39 -1.75
C LEU A 574 -9.44 -25.53 -2.96
N ILE A 575 -8.45 -24.86 -3.53
CA ILE A 575 -8.62 -23.98 -4.68
C ILE A 575 -8.09 -24.69 -5.93
N ILE A 576 -8.93 -24.73 -6.96
CA ILE A 576 -8.59 -25.15 -8.31
C ILE A 576 -8.74 -23.99 -9.27
N SER A 577 -8.18 -24.08 -10.47
CA SER A 577 -8.27 -22.98 -11.42
C SER A 577 -8.49 -23.42 -12.86
N SER A 578 -8.75 -22.44 -13.72
CA SER A 578 -8.74 -22.60 -15.17
C SER A 578 -7.29 -22.66 -15.71
N HIS A 579 -7.13 -23.00 -16.99
CA HIS A 579 -5.84 -22.89 -17.69
C HIS A 579 -5.29 -21.46 -17.57
N ALA A 580 -4.04 -21.32 -17.11
CA ALA A 580 -3.37 -20.05 -16.83
C ALA A 580 -4.17 -19.13 -15.88
N GLN A 581 -5.05 -19.68 -15.04
CA GLN A 581 -6.04 -18.93 -14.22
C GLN A 581 -6.82 -17.87 -15.03
N SER A 582 -6.90 -18.05 -16.34
CA SER A 582 -7.45 -17.10 -17.30
C SER A 582 -8.97 -16.99 -17.20
N ILE A 583 -9.47 -15.74 -17.31
CA ILE A 583 -10.91 -15.41 -17.39
C ILE A 583 -11.53 -15.75 -18.77
N THR A 584 -10.73 -16.21 -19.75
CA THR A 584 -11.23 -16.53 -21.09
C THR A 584 -12.31 -17.61 -21.03
N LYS A 585 -13.30 -17.53 -21.92
CA LYS A 585 -14.41 -18.48 -21.94
C LYS A 585 -13.94 -19.89 -22.21
N GLU A 586 -12.91 -20.07 -23.03
CA GLU A 586 -12.27 -21.34 -23.36
C GLU A 586 -11.66 -21.99 -22.12
N ALA A 587 -10.99 -21.24 -21.28
CA ALA A 587 -10.39 -21.72 -20.04
C ALA A 587 -11.46 -22.02 -18.96
N VAL A 588 -12.30 -21.02 -18.67
CA VAL A 588 -13.31 -21.10 -17.61
C VAL A 588 -14.33 -22.22 -17.85
N SER A 589 -14.84 -22.35 -19.09
CA SER A 589 -15.84 -23.40 -19.40
C SER A 589 -15.28 -24.82 -19.37
N ALA A 590 -13.97 -24.97 -19.36
CA ALA A 590 -13.31 -26.28 -19.30
C ALA A 590 -13.01 -26.77 -17.89
N VAL A 591 -13.17 -25.92 -16.87
CA VAL A 591 -12.99 -26.30 -15.47
C VAL A 591 -14.03 -27.36 -15.08
N LYS A 592 -13.56 -28.50 -14.59
CA LYS A 592 -14.40 -29.58 -14.07
C LYS A 592 -14.41 -29.51 -12.55
N ILE A 593 -15.55 -29.14 -11.98
CA ILE A 593 -15.71 -29.11 -10.52
C ILE A 593 -15.76 -30.56 -10.03
N PRO A 594 -14.84 -30.97 -9.14
CA PRO A 594 -14.85 -32.30 -8.53
C PRO A 594 -16.09 -32.51 -7.65
N ASP A 595 -16.40 -33.81 -7.38
CA ASP A 595 -17.43 -34.17 -6.40
C ASP A 595 -16.88 -34.05 -4.97
N ASP A 596 -16.63 -32.81 -4.55
CA ASP A 596 -16.11 -32.44 -3.25
C ASP A 596 -16.78 -31.12 -2.80
N ALA A 597 -17.24 -31.08 -1.56
CA ALA A 597 -18.03 -29.95 -1.05
C ALA A 597 -17.16 -28.71 -0.68
N HIS A 598 -15.84 -28.91 -0.58
CA HIS A 598 -14.91 -27.90 -0.08
C HIS A 598 -13.95 -27.39 -1.17
N ILE A 599 -14.52 -27.08 -2.34
CA ILE A 599 -13.79 -26.54 -3.50
C ILE A 599 -14.15 -25.09 -3.73
N ALA A 600 -13.14 -24.28 -4.04
CA ALA A 600 -13.25 -22.94 -4.59
C ALA A 600 -12.53 -22.86 -5.95
N VAL A 601 -12.92 -21.89 -6.77
CA VAL A 601 -12.28 -21.63 -8.08
C VAL A 601 -11.54 -20.32 -8.04
N SER A 602 -10.27 -20.31 -8.48
CA SER A 602 -9.44 -19.14 -8.63
C SER A 602 -9.32 -18.73 -10.09
N ILE A 603 -9.39 -17.42 -10.34
CA ILE A 603 -9.20 -16.77 -11.64
C ILE A 603 -8.36 -15.52 -11.45
N HIS A 604 -7.42 -15.26 -12.36
CA HIS A 604 -6.70 -14.00 -12.44
C HIS A 604 -7.33 -13.07 -13.47
N SER A 605 -7.48 -11.79 -13.14
CA SER A 605 -8.07 -10.83 -14.06
C SER A 605 -7.45 -9.44 -13.95
N TYR A 606 -6.47 -9.19 -14.81
CA TYR A 606 -5.86 -7.88 -15.00
C TYR A 606 -6.55 -7.12 -16.15
N ALA A 607 -7.87 -6.95 -16.04
CA ALA A 607 -8.69 -6.33 -17.08
C ALA A 607 -9.02 -4.86 -16.74
N PRO A 608 -8.99 -3.95 -17.72
CA PRO A 608 -8.50 -4.15 -19.08
C PRO A 608 -6.96 -4.15 -19.13
N TRP A 609 -6.37 -5.10 -19.90
CA TRP A 609 -4.91 -5.30 -19.92
C TRP A 609 -4.12 -4.07 -20.35
N ASP A 610 -4.63 -3.29 -21.31
CA ASP A 610 -3.97 -2.07 -21.80
C ASP A 610 -3.82 -1.00 -20.72
N PHE A 611 -4.67 -1.01 -19.69
CA PHE A 611 -4.52 -0.18 -18.49
C PHE A 611 -3.65 -0.86 -17.42
N CYS A 612 -3.88 -2.15 -17.16
CA CYS A 612 -3.25 -2.86 -16.04
C CYS A 612 -1.80 -3.29 -16.33
N GLY A 613 -1.47 -3.62 -17.59
CA GLY A 613 -0.21 -4.21 -17.97
C GLY A 613 0.96 -3.21 -18.09
N THR A 614 2.18 -3.77 -18.11
CA THR A 614 3.44 -3.03 -18.21
C THR A 614 3.72 -2.45 -19.58
N ASP A 615 3.25 -3.12 -20.64
CA ASP A 615 3.66 -2.86 -22.02
C ASP A 615 2.84 -1.76 -22.71
N ASP A 616 1.79 -1.27 -22.06
CA ASP A 616 0.90 -0.25 -22.61
C ASP A 616 1.10 1.10 -21.94
N THR A 617 0.88 2.16 -22.71
CA THR A 617 1.01 3.55 -22.21
C THR A 617 -0.32 4.11 -21.73
N ARG A 618 -1.39 3.35 -21.77
CA ARG A 618 -2.70 3.82 -21.29
C ARG A 618 -2.69 3.98 -19.79
N SER A 619 -2.92 5.21 -19.33
CA SER A 619 -2.91 5.57 -17.91
C SER A 619 -4.27 6.05 -17.38
N ASP A 620 -5.27 6.17 -18.25
CA ASP A 620 -6.64 6.53 -17.92
C ASP A 620 -7.53 5.30 -17.81
N TRP A 621 -8.51 5.35 -16.90
CA TRP A 621 -9.49 4.31 -16.66
C TRP A 621 -10.81 4.94 -16.16
N GLY A 622 -11.92 4.23 -16.31
CA GLY A 622 -13.20 4.57 -15.72
C GLY A 622 -14.27 4.94 -16.74
N SER A 623 -14.00 4.71 -18.04
CA SER A 623 -15.04 4.78 -19.06
C SER A 623 -16.15 3.73 -18.82
N ASP A 624 -17.32 3.93 -19.42
CA ASP A 624 -18.39 2.94 -19.35
C ASP A 624 -17.96 1.59 -19.95
N ALA A 625 -17.07 1.61 -20.96
CA ALA A 625 -16.54 0.40 -21.56
C ALA A 625 -15.63 -0.38 -20.60
N ASP A 626 -14.76 0.32 -19.88
CA ASP A 626 -13.87 -0.31 -18.88
C ASP A 626 -14.67 -1.00 -17.78
N LYS A 627 -15.66 -0.29 -17.26
CA LYS A 627 -16.54 -0.84 -16.21
C LYS A 627 -17.36 -2.01 -16.72
N GLN A 628 -17.90 -1.90 -17.93
CA GLN A 628 -18.68 -2.96 -18.54
C GLN A 628 -17.84 -4.22 -18.82
N GLU A 629 -16.55 -4.08 -19.12
CA GLU A 629 -15.65 -5.23 -19.28
C GLU A 629 -15.53 -6.00 -17.96
N LEU A 630 -15.26 -5.32 -16.84
CA LEU A 630 -15.19 -5.94 -15.51
C LEU A 630 -16.54 -6.59 -15.14
N ASP A 631 -17.63 -5.84 -15.24
CA ASP A 631 -18.96 -6.34 -14.86
C ASP A 631 -19.38 -7.56 -15.72
N THR A 632 -19.02 -7.57 -17.00
CA THR A 632 -19.27 -8.72 -17.89
C THR A 632 -18.46 -9.94 -17.47
N ASN A 633 -17.22 -9.75 -17.11
CA ASN A 633 -16.33 -10.81 -16.62
C ASN A 633 -16.86 -11.38 -15.31
N PHE A 634 -17.21 -10.54 -14.36
CA PHE A 634 -17.72 -10.97 -13.05
C PHE A 634 -19.10 -11.65 -13.15
N GLN A 635 -20.00 -11.12 -13.97
CA GLN A 635 -21.26 -11.77 -14.24
C GLN A 635 -21.07 -13.17 -14.88
N TYR A 636 -20.08 -13.32 -15.77
CA TYR A 636 -19.77 -14.62 -16.35
C TYR A 636 -19.27 -15.64 -15.33
N LEU A 637 -18.46 -15.21 -14.36
CA LEU A 637 -18.03 -16.07 -13.26
C LEU A 637 -19.17 -16.42 -12.30
N GLU A 638 -20.03 -15.46 -11.98
CA GLU A 638 -21.23 -15.70 -11.18
C GLU A 638 -22.14 -16.73 -11.84
N ASP A 639 -22.45 -16.56 -13.13
CA ASP A 639 -23.29 -17.50 -13.89
C ASP A 639 -22.67 -18.89 -14.02
N THR A 640 -21.32 -18.96 -14.09
CA THR A 640 -20.63 -20.23 -14.31
C THR A 640 -20.44 -21.03 -13.04
N PHE A 641 -20.11 -20.40 -11.92
CA PHE A 641 -19.70 -21.07 -10.68
C PHE A 641 -20.58 -20.68 -9.49
N ILE A 642 -20.70 -19.42 -9.12
CA ILE A 642 -21.32 -18.98 -7.87
C ILE A 642 -22.80 -19.34 -7.83
N SER A 643 -23.53 -19.15 -8.93
CA SER A 643 -24.95 -19.54 -9.07
C SER A 643 -25.18 -21.05 -8.87
N LYS A 644 -24.11 -21.84 -8.92
CA LYS A 644 -24.15 -23.31 -8.70
C LYS A 644 -23.57 -23.71 -7.33
N GLY A 645 -23.27 -22.73 -6.47
CA GLY A 645 -22.77 -22.96 -5.12
C GLY A 645 -21.25 -23.15 -5.02
N VAL A 646 -20.48 -22.84 -6.07
CA VAL A 646 -19.02 -22.91 -6.07
C VAL A 646 -18.46 -21.50 -5.88
N PRO A 647 -17.78 -21.18 -4.78
CA PRO A 647 -17.21 -19.86 -4.53
C PRO A 647 -16.05 -19.57 -5.49
N VAL A 648 -15.87 -18.28 -5.80
CA VAL A 648 -14.83 -17.78 -6.72
C VAL A 648 -13.96 -16.74 -6.03
N LEU A 649 -12.65 -16.87 -6.26
CA LEU A 649 -11.65 -15.85 -5.93
C LEU A 649 -11.08 -15.26 -7.23
N LEU A 650 -10.88 -13.95 -7.24
CA LEU A 650 -9.98 -13.26 -8.15
C LEU A 650 -8.70 -13.01 -7.35
N ASP A 651 -7.88 -14.05 -7.21
CA ASP A 651 -6.75 -14.05 -6.29
C ASP A 651 -5.49 -13.38 -6.84
N GLU A 652 -5.58 -12.85 -8.07
CA GLU A 652 -4.69 -11.81 -8.57
C GLU A 652 -5.43 -10.78 -9.42
N PHE A 653 -5.32 -9.53 -9.02
CA PHE A 653 -5.65 -8.36 -9.83
C PHE A 653 -4.75 -7.18 -9.46
N GLY A 654 -4.63 -6.21 -10.34
CA GLY A 654 -3.85 -5.02 -10.08
C GLY A 654 -3.66 -4.16 -11.32
N ALA A 655 -2.99 -3.02 -11.16
CA ALA A 655 -2.59 -2.16 -12.24
C ALA A 655 -1.21 -1.55 -11.97
N VAL A 656 -0.35 -1.56 -13.00
CA VAL A 656 1.00 -1.00 -12.95
C VAL A 656 0.94 0.50 -12.69
N ASN A 657 1.88 0.98 -11.91
CA ASN A 657 2.03 2.40 -11.62
C ASN A 657 2.57 3.17 -12.85
N LYS A 658 1.69 3.89 -13.51
CA LYS A 658 1.98 4.78 -14.65
C LYS A 658 1.95 6.26 -14.23
N ASN A 659 2.28 6.55 -12.96
CA ASN A 659 2.13 7.87 -12.32
C ASN A 659 0.68 8.37 -12.35
N ASN A 660 -0.26 7.48 -12.11
CA ASN A 660 -1.70 7.70 -12.22
C ASN A 660 -2.45 7.23 -10.98
N THR A 661 -1.92 7.48 -9.78
CA THR A 661 -2.39 6.99 -8.49
C THR A 661 -3.89 7.20 -8.28
N SER A 662 -4.43 8.40 -8.58
CA SER A 662 -5.86 8.68 -8.41
C SER A 662 -6.75 7.85 -9.34
N ILE A 663 -6.28 7.53 -10.54
CA ILE A 663 -6.99 6.66 -11.48
C ILE A 663 -6.91 5.21 -11.02
N ARG A 664 -5.73 4.78 -10.56
CA ARG A 664 -5.56 3.45 -9.94
C ARG A 664 -6.49 3.30 -8.74
N ALA A 665 -6.60 4.30 -7.85
CA ALA A 665 -7.51 4.25 -6.71
C ALA A 665 -8.97 4.05 -7.13
N GLN A 666 -9.43 4.74 -8.20
CA GLN A 666 -10.77 4.53 -8.76
C GLN A 666 -10.95 3.12 -9.35
N TYR A 667 -9.93 2.60 -10.03
CA TYR A 667 -9.92 1.25 -10.58
C TYR A 667 -10.03 0.20 -9.47
N TYR A 668 -9.15 0.26 -8.47
CA TYR A 668 -9.14 -0.69 -7.35
C TYR A 668 -10.45 -0.67 -6.55
N ALA A 669 -10.98 0.53 -6.28
CA ALA A 669 -12.28 0.68 -5.61
C ALA A 669 -13.43 0.08 -6.41
N TYR A 670 -13.49 0.36 -7.71
CA TYR A 670 -14.53 -0.19 -8.56
C TYR A 670 -14.42 -1.71 -8.67
N TYR A 671 -13.20 -2.22 -8.85
CA TYR A 671 -12.93 -3.63 -9.00
C TYR A 671 -13.45 -4.42 -7.79
N VAL A 672 -13.01 -4.08 -6.57
CA VAL A 672 -13.44 -4.80 -5.36
C VAL A 672 -14.95 -4.63 -5.09
N LYS A 673 -15.50 -3.46 -5.39
CA LYS A 673 -16.94 -3.22 -5.21
C LYS A 673 -17.78 -4.05 -6.16
N SER A 674 -17.43 -4.07 -7.44
CA SER A 674 -18.16 -4.83 -8.46
C SER A 674 -17.98 -6.34 -8.22
N ALA A 675 -16.76 -6.81 -7.94
CA ALA A 675 -16.53 -8.21 -7.60
C ALA A 675 -17.36 -8.67 -6.39
N LYS A 676 -17.37 -7.89 -5.31
CA LYS A 676 -18.20 -8.14 -4.12
C LYS A 676 -19.69 -8.22 -4.46
N ALA A 677 -20.20 -7.35 -5.35
CA ALA A 677 -21.60 -7.37 -5.76
C ALA A 677 -21.99 -8.66 -6.49
N HIS A 678 -21.02 -9.33 -7.13
CA HIS A 678 -21.16 -10.65 -7.77
C HIS A 678 -20.80 -11.82 -6.84
N GLY A 679 -20.51 -11.57 -5.55
CA GLY A 679 -20.13 -12.60 -4.58
C GLY A 679 -18.72 -13.16 -4.77
N ILE A 680 -17.82 -12.38 -5.36
CA ILE A 680 -16.42 -12.73 -5.66
C ILE A 680 -15.51 -12.03 -4.68
N THR A 681 -14.54 -12.75 -4.12
CA THR A 681 -13.47 -12.22 -3.26
C THR A 681 -12.22 -11.92 -4.09
N CYS A 682 -11.55 -10.78 -3.82
CA CYS A 682 -10.39 -10.33 -4.59
C CYS A 682 -9.13 -10.28 -3.75
N PHE A 683 -7.98 -10.55 -4.37
CA PHE A 683 -6.65 -10.38 -3.78
C PHE A 683 -5.80 -9.50 -4.69
N VAL A 684 -5.34 -8.38 -4.15
CA VAL A 684 -4.47 -7.47 -4.90
C VAL A 684 -3.08 -8.09 -5.06
N TRP A 685 -2.54 -8.05 -6.29
CA TRP A 685 -1.15 -8.42 -6.54
C TRP A 685 -0.22 -7.30 -6.14
N ASP A 686 0.73 -7.61 -5.27
CA ASP A 686 1.77 -6.70 -4.81
C ASP A 686 3.14 -7.37 -4.94
N ASN A 687 3.95 -6.93 -5.87
CA ASN A 687 5.30 -7.44 -6.10
C ASN A 687 6.40 -6.65 -5.39
N GLY A 688 6.05 -5.68 -4.54
CA GLY A 688 6.99 -4.85 -3.78
C GLY A 688 7.73 -3.78 -4.60
N THR A 689 7.51 -3.70 -5.92
CA THR A 689 8.19 -2.74 -6.80
C THR A 689 7.24 -1.58 -7.13
N GLU A 690 7.55 -0.38 -6.63
CA GLU A 690 6.72 0.83 -6.77
C GLU A 690 6.37 1.16 -8.23
N SER A 691 7.34 1.04 -9.15
CA SER A 691 7.13 1.31 -10.57
C SER A 691 6.31 0.25 -11.32
N GLU A 692 5.89 -0.80 -10.64
CA GLU A 692 5.10 -1.89 -11.18
C GLU A 692 3.79 -2.05 -10.39
N PHE A 693 3.55 -3.22 -9.82
CA PHE A 693 2.34 -3.51 -9.03
C PHE A 693 2.50 -3.23 -7.55
N GLY A 694 3.70 -2.83 -7.09
CA GLY A 694 3.98 -2.63 -5.68
C GLY A 694 3.03 -1.61 -5.03
N LEU A 695 2.47 -2.00 -3.90
CA LEU A 695 1.63 -1.16 -3.04
C LEU A 695 2.33 -0.92 -1.71
N LEU A 696 2.94 -1.94 -1.12
CA LEU A 696 3.68 -1.85 0.13
C LEU A 696 5.19 -1.68 -0.13
N ASN A 697 5.79 -0.61 0.37
CA ASN A 697 7.22 -0.52 0.53
C ASN A 697 7.65 -1.44 1.67
N ARG A 698 8.15 -2.62 1.31
CA ARG A 698 8.46 -3.69 2.26
C ARG A 698 9.70 -3.43 3.12
N LYS A 699 10.51 -2.42 2.78
CA LYS A 699 11.66 -1.99 3.59
C LYS A 699 11.23 -1.06 4.71
N ASP A 700 10.33 -0.15 4.39
CA ASP A 700 9.96 0.95 5.28
C ASP A 700 8.58 0.71 5.93
N LEU A 701 7.89 -0.38 5.56
CA LEU A 701 6.55 -0.76 6.03
C LEU A 701 5.51 0.35 5.82
N THR A 702 5.62 1.05 4.69
CA THR A 702 4.72 2.13 4.30
C THR A 702 4.07 1.81 2.95
N TRP A 703 2.85 2.28 2.74
CA TRP A 703 2.18 2.12 1.46
C TRP A 703 2.67 3.18 0.48
N TYR A 704 3.12 2.78 -0.72
CA TYR A 704 3.50 3.73 -1.79
C TYR A 704 2.36 4.67 -2.17
N ALA A 705 1.13 4.18 -2.12
CA ALA A 705 -0.07 4.93 -2.42
C ALA A 705 -1.20 4.59 -1.43
N PRO A 706 -1.22 5.14 -0.21
CA PRO A 706 -2.24 4.87 0.81
C PRO A 706 -3.67 5.07 0.30
N SER A 707 -3.89 6.05 -0.58
CA SER A 707 -5.20 6.34 -1.18
C SER A 707 -5.79 5.17 -1.98
N ILE A 708 -4.95 4.28 -2.52
CA ILE A 708 -5.43 3.06 -3.20
C ILE A 708 -6.00 2.09 -2.16
N ILE A 709 -5.29 1.90 -1.04
CA ILE A 709 -5.73 1.04 0.05
C ILE A 709 -7.04 1.56 0.65
N ASP A 710 -7.09 2.85 0.97
CA ASP A 710 -8.29 3.49 1.51
C ASP A 710 -9.48 3.35 0.57
N ALA A 711 -9.27 3.56 -0.73
CA ALA A 711 -10.33 3.44 -1.73
C ALA A 711 -10.88 2.01 -1.83
N MET A 712 -10.02 0.98 -1.76
CA MET A 712 -10.45 -0.42 -1.71
C MET A 712 -11.25 -0.71 -0.44
N MET A 713 -10.73 -0.31 0.73
CA MET A 713 -11.38 -0.58 2.02
C MET A 713 -12.73 0.13 2.15
N GLN A 714 -12.85 1.37 1.68
CA GLN A 714 -14.12 2.09 1.62
C GLN A 714 -15.12 1.42 0.66
N ALA A 715 -14.66 0.95 -0.50
CA ALA A 715 -15.50 0.28 -1.47
C ALA A 715 -16.10 -1.04 -0.95
N LEU A 716 -15.39 -1.73 -0.08
CA LEU A 716 -15.88 -2.95 0.58
C LEU A 716 -17.02 -2.68 1.58
N GLN A 717 -17.11 -1.47 2.13
CA GLN A 717 -18.16 -1.09 3.09
C GLN A 717 -19.44 -0.60 2.40
N ALA A 718 -19.34 -0.21 1.13
CA ALA A 718 -20.44 0.29 0.33
C ALA A 718 -21.24 -0.85 -0.32
#